data_aa4ce4ae75707d110d345408c8ddc0e5
#
_entry.id   aa4ce4ae75707d110d345408c8ddc0e5
#
_cell.length_a   1.000
_cell.length_b   1.000
_cell.length_c   1.000
_cell.angle_alpha   90.00
_cell.angle_beta   90.00
_cell.angle_gamma   90.00
#
_symmetry.space_group_name_H-M   'P 1'
#
loop_
_entity.id
_entity.type
_entity.pdbx_description
1 polymer ?
#
loop_
_entity_poly.entity_id
_entity_poly.type
_entity_poly.pdbx_seq_one_letter_code
_entity_poly.pdbx_strand_id
1 'polypeptide(L)'
;YNQLTAQFYRIDIDNEFPYRVYATQQDNTSISVPSASAYGAITLQESTFPGTGESGFIAVKPDDSDIVYIGAVGSSPGGEGALQHYNHKTEQLRLVNIWPEEKYGWAPKDLKYRFSWTFPIAFSPHDSGIVYACGNHVFRTNNEGHSWESISPDLTRADENKLNVSGGLTIDSSGAEHYACISTFVESPHQSGIFWTGSDDGLVHTSRDGGKNWQNITPPNLPEWSYIFCIEASGHDPETIFLSATRYKLNDYRPLLYKSTDGGKKWSSINGDYPETEISRVIREDPTCPGLLFVGSETGIFMSTNSGKNWQKLGGNFPVVPVYDMKIKQDDLVVGTHGRSFWILDDLTPLRKFARKTSGKKKEGSGGVQFFPPRTTFRRTLNWSVNLFLGDGKNYSPDFGMPGTHYEETTPEGEKRFRYLDMGENPPEGVIVNYFLESEPQEPLELVILDAGGEEIERFTSKKSATDPKDIESKDEDEKPSLPVKPGFNRFVWNMHYPGPEVKIDKALEKPAYKPLGRGEGSPAGGPVAPPGNYQVQMKTGPAEITHSFEITKDPRLKTSAKDFALQFELWSEITNRVSATNSAINKVRKINLQITELLGREIFTRAATEKSLTAVRKATESLMNKLSQIENQLTQNQYETPSDRLRHPTMLKQRMEALVSVVSISDAAPPQQAYGVYEDLSSKIDDQLALLSKLEKQDLLRVNKLIELAGIPKLQA
;
A
#
# COMPACT_ATOMS: atom_id res chain seq x y z
N TYR A 1 -17.69 -9.87 14.84
CA TYR A 1 -16.62 -10.82 14.52
C TYR A 1 -15.49 -10.07 13.88
N ASN A 2 -14.36 -9.90 14.61
CA ASN A 2 -13.19 -9.17 14.16
C ASN A 2 -12.08 -10.15 13.80
N GLN A 3 -12.38 -11.10 12.94
CA GLN A 3 -11.41 -12.09 12.50
C GLN A 3 -11.04 -11.81 11.05
N LEU A 4 -9.77 -11.47 10.82
CA LEU A 4 -9.19 -11.36 9.49
C LEU A 4 -8.96 -12.77 8.92
N THR A 5 -10.05 -13.51 8.69
CA THR A 5 -10.01 -14.89 8.22
C THR A 5 -10.89 -15.04 7.00
N ALA A 6 -10.34 -15.65 5.95
CA ALA A 6 -11.08 -16.10 4.79
C ALA A 6 -10.35 -17.30 4.19
N GLN A 7 -11.12 -18.28 3.73
CA GLN A 7 -10.61 -19.50 3.14
C GLN A 7 -10.70 -19.40 1.63
N PHE A 8 -9.69 -18.80 1.00
CA PHE A 8 -9.63 -18.65 -0.45
C PHE A 8 -9.02 -19.85 -1.14
N TYR A 9 -9.52 -20.15 -2.34
CA TYR A 9 -9.01 -21.21 -3.22
C TYR A 9 -8.07 -20.65 -4.27
N ARG A 10 -8.61 -19.88 -5.22
CA ARG A 10 -7.88 -19.25 -6.30
C ARG A 10 -8.23 -17.78 -6.36
N ILE A 11 -7.30 -16.98 -6.87
CA ILE A 11 -7.50 -15.55 -7.00
C ILE A 11 -7.43 -15.11 -8.47
N ASP A 12 -8.15 -14.03 -8.76
CA ASP A 12 -7.95 -13.26 -9.99
C ASP A 12 -7.83 -11.77 -9.70
N ILE A 13 -7.38 -10.99 -10.68
CA ILE A 13 -7.09 -9.56 -10.52
C ILE A 13 -7.52 -8.84 -11.80
N ASP A 14 -8.28 -7.76 -11.68
CA ASP A 14 -8.68 -6.93 -12.80
C ASP A 14 -7.58 -5.96 -13.28
N ASN A 15 -7.93 -5.15 -14.28
CA ASN A 15 -7.07 -4.13 -14.85
C ASN A 15 -7.50 -2.70 -14.46
N GLU A 16 -8.36 -2.57 -13.46
CA GLU A 16 -8.78 -1.26 -12.93
C GLU A 16 -7.64 -0.58 -12.13
N PHE A 17 -7.86 0.67 -11.77
CA PHE A 17 -6.97 1.41 -10.89
C PHE A 17 -7.77 2.07 -9.73
N PRO A 18 -7.45 1.79 -8.47
CA PRO A 18 -6.64 0.66 -8.02
C PRO A 18 -7.22 -0.68 -8.49
N TYR A 19 -6.37 -1.67 -8.78
CA TYR A 19 -6.85 -2.99 -9.17
C TYR A 19 -7.62 -3.66 -8.03
N ARG A 20 -8.52 -4.56 -8.37
CA ARG A 20 -9.27 -5.35 -7.40
C ARG A 20 -8.80 -6.81 -7.43
N VAL A 21 -8.83 -7.42 -6.27
CA VAL A 21 -8.52 -8.84 -6.07
C VAL A 21 -9.83 -9.59 -5.86
N TYR A 22 -10.00 -10.69 -6.58
CA TYR A 22 -11.21 -11.52 -6.57
C TYR A 22 -10.87 -12.91 -6.06
N ALA A 23 -11.74 -13.52 -5.25
CA ALA A 23 -11.64 -14.91 -4.84
C ALA A 23 -12.99 -15.53 -4.51
N THR A 24 -13.05 -16.86 -4.57
CA THR A 24 -14.13 -17.67 -3.97
C THR A 24 -13.75 -18.06 -2.55
N GLN A 25 -14.73 -18.09 -1.64
CA GLN A 25 -14.55 -18.44 -0.23
C GLN A 25 -15.45 -19.60 0.14
N GLN A 26 -14.90 -20.59 0.81
CA GLN A 26 -15.69 -21.70 1.35
C GLN A 26 -16.82 -21.19 2.25
N ASP A 27 -18.06 -21.62 1.99
CA ASP A 27 -19.31 -21.28 2.71
C ASP A 27 -19.63 -19.75 2.81
N ASN A 28 -18.92 -18.89 2.08
CA ASN A 28 -19.05 -17.44 2.18
C ASN A 28 -19.12 -16.72 0.81
N THR A 29 -19.54 -17.42 -0.22
CA THR A 29 -19.66 -16.86 -1.57
C THR A 29 -18.33 -16.41 -2.19
N SER A 30 -18.37 -15.56 -3.19
CA SER A 30 -17.17 -14.90 -3.75
C SER A 30 -17.10 -13.46 -3.28
N ILE A 31 -15.88 -12.91 -3.28
CA ILE A 31 -15.63 -11.53 -2.86
C ILE A 31 -14.64 -10.87 -3.80
N SER A 32 -14.80 -9.56 -3.99
CA SER A 32 -13.75 -8.73 -4.57
C SER A 32 -13.47 -7.51 -3.68
N VAL A 33 -12.19 -7.17 -3.53
CA VAL A 33 -11.75 -6.03 -2.73
C VAL A 33 -10.74 -5.18 -3.52
N PRO A 34 -10.74 -3.85 -3.40
CA PRO A 34 -9.74 -3.03 -4.04
C PRO A 34 -8.36 -3.23 -3.38
N SER A 35 -7.29 -3.06 -4.14
CA SER A 35 -5.92 -3.09 -3.60
C SER A 35 -5.56 -1.86 -2.78
N ALA A 36 -6.33 -0.79 -2.91
CA ALA A 36 -6.17 0.45 -2.15
C ALA A 36 -7.48 1.23 -2.09
N SER A 37 -7.68 1.91 -0.97
CA SER A 37 -8.84 2.75 -0.68
C SER A 37 -8.48 4.23 -0.67
N ALA A 38 -9.41 5.10 -1.06
CA ALA A 38 -9.31 6.55 -0.87
C ALA A 38 -9.64 7.00 0.57
N TYR A 39 -10.03 6.08 1.44
CA TYR A 39 -10.49 6.37 2.80
C TYR A 39 -9.47 5.99 3.90
N GLY A 40 -8.22 5.76 3.52
CA GLY A 40 -7.13 5.43 4.45
C GLY A 40 -7.06 3.96 4.87
N ALA A 41 -8.14 3.20 4.74
CA ALA A 41 -8.18 1.76 4.94
C ALA A 41 -9.28 1.14 4.07
N ILE A 42 -9.13 -0.12 3.70
CA ILE A 42 -10.08 -0.86 2.85
C ILE A 42 -11.20 -1.39 3.74
N THR A 43 -12.40 -0.85 3.61
CA THR A 43 -13.55 -1.23 4.43
C THR A 43 -14.46 -2.23 3.70
N LEU A 44 -15.36 -2.86 4.45
CA LEU A 44 -16.33 -3.81 3.87
C LEU A 44 -17.23 -3.15 2.80
N GLN A 45 -17.53 -1.86 2.93
CA GLN A 45 -18.35 -1.12 1.97
C GLN A 45 -17.72 -1.00 0.57
N GLU A 46 -16.39 -1.16 0.48
CA GLU A 46 -15.68 -1.16 -0.79
C GLU A 46 -15.60 -2.55 -1.42
N SER A 47 -15.99 -3.58 -0.67
CA SER A 47 -16.06 -4.95 -1.16
C SER A 47 -17.30 -5.15 -2.03
N THR A 48 -17.17 -6.00 -3.04
CA THR A 48 -18.30 -6.47 -3.85
C THR A 48 -18.37 -7.98 -3.82
N PHE A 49 -19.55 -8.54 -4.08
CA PHE A 49 -19.82 -9.97 -4.01
C PHE A 49 -20.25 -10.44 -5.41
N PRO A 50 -19.30 -10.80 -6.30
CA PRO A 50 -19.60 -11.22 -7.65
C PRO A 50 -20.15 -12.65 -7.65
N GLY A 51 -21.45 -12.79 -7.46
CA GLY A 51 -22.12 -14.09 -7.48
C GLY A 51 -22.12 -14.85 -6.16
N THR A 52 -22.52 -16.10 -6.20
CA THR A 52 -22.69 -17.00 -5.04
C THR A 52 -21.74 -18.20 -5.04
N GLY A 53 -20.85 -18.27 -6.04
CA GLY A 53 -19.88 -19.37 -6.14
C GLY A 53 -18.89 -19.38 -4.99
N GLU A 54 -18.64 -20.54 -4.44
CA GLU A 54 -17.76 -20.74 -3.29
C GLU A 54 -16.57 -21.68 -3.60
N SER A 55 -16.57 -22.28 -4.79
CA SER A 55 -15.62 -23.33 -5.13
C SER A 55 -14.61 -22.91 -6.19
N GLY A 56 -13.33 -23.04 -5.84
CA GLY A 56 -12.24 -23.07 -6.80
C GLY A 56 -11.92 -21.75 -7.51
N PHE A 57 -12.02 -21.76 -8.83
CA PHE A 57 -11.56 -20.66 -9.66
C PHE A 57 -12.60 -19.55 -9.82
N ILE A 58 -12.08 -18.35 -9.96
CA ILE A 58 -12.77 -17.14 -10.38
C ILE A 58 -11.95 -16.51 -11.51
N ALA A 59 -12.60 -15.94 -12.51
CA ALA A 59 -11.93 -15.30 -13.64
C ALA A 59 -12.64 -14.01 -14.03
N VAL A 60 -11.92 -12.90 -14.03
CA VAL A 60 -12.42 -11.57 -14.41
C VAL A 60 -12.07 -11.32 -15.86
N LYS A 61 -13.03 -10.80 -16.65
CA LYS A 61 -12.78 -10.49 -18.05
C LYS A 61 -11.71 -9.40 -18.17
N PRO A 62 -10.62 -9.63 -18.92
CA PRO A 62 -9.46 -8.74 -18.92
C PRO A 62 -9.71 -7.31 -19.41
N ASP A 63 -10.70 -7.12 -20.28
CA ASP A 63 -11.07 -5.83 -20.89
C ASP A 63 -12.41 -5.26 -20.39
N ASP A 64 -13.09 -5.97 -19.47
CA ASP A 64 -14.36 -5.54 -18.88
C ASP A 64 -14.51 -6.15 -17.48
N SER A 65 -14.08 -5.45 -16.46
CA SER A 65 -14.12 -5.89 -15.06
C SER A 65 -15.56 -6.10 -14.50
N ASP A 66 -16.58 -5.63 -15.21
CA ASP A 66 -17.98 -5.91 -14.86
C ASP A 66 -18.36 -7.39 -15.07
N ILE A 67 -17.61 -8.14 -15.88
CA ILE A 67 -17.89 -9.54 -16.20
C ILE A 67 -16.96 -10.48 -15.44
N VAL A 68 -17.56 -11.38 -14.65
CA VAL A 68 -16.85 -12.33 -13.82
C VAL A 68 -17.43 -13.73 -14.00
N TYR A 69 -16.56 -14.73 -14.17
CA TYR A 69 -16.92 -16.15 -14.18
C TYR A 69 -16.48 -16.80 -12.88
N ILE A 70 -17.38 -17.56 -12.24
CA ILE A 70 -17.19 -18.09 -10.90
C ILE A 70 -17.54 -19.58 -10.88
N GLY A 71 -16.63 -20.40 -10.36
CA GLY A 71 -16.89 -21.81 -10.06
C GLY A 71 -17.92 -21.93 -8.94
N ALA A 72 -18.91 -22.74 -9.14
CA ALA A 72 -20.09 -22.78 -8.28
C ALA A 72 -20.58 -24.22 -7.97
N VAL A 73 -19.67 -25.18 -7.99
CA VAL A 73 -19.98 -26.56 -7.55
C VAL A 73 -20.46 -26.51 -6.10
N GLY A 74 -21.60 -27.07 -5.82
CA GLY A 74 -22.22 -27.04 -4.49
C GLY A 74 -23.10 -25.83 -4.21
N SER A 75 -22.79 -24.65 -4.73
CA SER A 75 -23.50 -23.40 -4.46
C SER A 75 -24.50 -22.98 -5.54
N SER A 76 -24.58 -23.70 -6.65
CA SER A 76 -25.54 -23.43 -7.72
C SER A 76 -26.32 -24.68 -8.11
N PRO A 77 -27.59 -24.56 -8.45
CA PRO A 77 -28.36 -25.67 -9.03
C PRO A 77 -27.81 -26.07 -10.40
N GLY A 78 -28.04 -27.32 -10.78
CA GLY A 78 -27.81 -27.75 -12.14
C GLY A 78 -26.45 -28.34 -12.46
N GLY A 79 -25.93 -29.25 -11.64
CA GLY A 79 -25.09 -30.32 -12.15
C GLY A 79 -23.62 -30.06 -12.34
N GLU A 80 -23.03 -30.79 -13.26
CA GLU A 80 -21.62 -30.82 -13.55
C GLU A 80 -21.11 -29.54 -14.24
N GLY A 81 -19.95 -29.05 -13.80
CA GLY A 81 -19.39 -27.81 -14.30
C GLY A 81 -20.25 -26.60 -13.98
N ALA A 82 -20.83 -26.57 -12.77
CA ALA A 82 -21.63 -25.44 -12.34
C ALA A 82 -20.79 -24.16 -12.37
N LEU A 83 -21.15 -23.26 -13.28
CA LEU A 83 -20.41 -22.04 -13.61
C LEU A 83 -21.36 -20.86 -13.67
N GLN A 84 -21.03 -19.83 -12.94
CA GLN A 84 -21.78 -18.57 -12.94
C GLN A 84 -21.08 -17.54 -13.83
N HIS A 85 -21.87 -16.81 -14.60
CA HIS A 85 -21.50 -15.58 -15.28
C HIS A 85 -22.21 -14.44 -14.57
N TYR A 86 -21.47 -13.58 -13.91
CA TYR A 86 -21.97 -12.42 -13.20
C TYR A 86 -21.64 -11.15 -13.97
N ASN A 87 -22.63 -10.25 -14.07
CA ASN A 87 -22.45 -8.90 -14.61
C ASN A 87 -22.64 -7.90 -13.49
N HIS A 88 -21.56 -7.24 -13.07
CA HIS A 88 -21.55 -6.30 -11.95
C HIS A 88 -22.43 -5.06 -12.20
N LYS A 89 -22.47 -4.58 -13.45
CA LYS A 89 -23.23 -3.40 -13.82
C LYS A 89 -24.76 -3.58 -13.71
N THR A 90 -25.23 -4.78 -13.99
CA THR A 90 -26.66 -5.13 -13.94
C THR A 90 -27.03 -5.96 -12.70
N GLU A 91 -26.02 -6.37 -11.93
CA GLU A 91 -26.14 -7.29 -10.77
C GLU A 91 -26.81 -8.62 -11.12
N GLN A 92 -26.77 -8.99 -12.40
CA GLN A 92 -27.38 -10.23 -12.87
C GLN A 92 -26.39 -11.38 -12.89
N LEU A 93 -26.85 -12.52 -12.40
CA LEU A 93 -26.14 -13.78 -12.40
C LEU A 93 -26.84 -14.75 -13.36
N ARG A 94 -26.08 -15.30 -14.29
CA ARG A 94 -26.54 -16.31 -15.25
C ARG A 94 -25.77 -17.61 -15.01
N LEU A 95 -26.46 -18.75 -15.01
CA LEU A 95 -25.81 -20.05 -15.00
C LEU A 95 -25.40 -20.41 -16.41
N VAL A 96 -24.15 -20.73 -16.60
CA VAL A 96 -23.54 -21.12 -17.89
C VAL A 96 -22.85 -22.47 -17.78
N ASN A 97 -23.47 -23.39 -17.06
CA ASN A 97 -22.97 -24.73 -16.79
C ASN A 97 -22.59 -25.44 -18.10
N ILE A 98 -21.47 -26.15 -18.09
CA ILE A 98 -21.00 -26.88 -19.27
C ILE A 98 -21.94 -28.05 -19.59
N TRP A 99 -22.39 -28.75 -18.56
CA TRP A 99 -23.37 -29.85 -18.70
C TRP A 99 -24.37 -29.82 -17.55
N PRO A 100 -25.53 -29.17 -17.70
CA PRO A 100 -26.49 -28.92 -16.62
C PRO A 100 -27.33 -30.15 -16.30
N GLU A 101 -26.70 -31.20 -15.79
CA GLU A 101 -27.34 -32.47 -15.35
C GLU A 101 -27.14 -32.64 -13.85
N GLU A 102 -28.17 -33.09 -13.14
CA GLU A 102 -28.14 -33.35 -11.71
C GLU A 102 -27.23 -34.57 -11.39
N LYS A 103 -26.36 -34.41 -10.41
CA LYS A 103 -25.27 -35.36 -10.12
C LYS A 103 -25.30 -36.00 -8.74
N TYR A 104 -26.15 -35.52 -7.84
CA TYR A 104 -26.19 -36.01 -6.47
C TYR A 104 -26.51 -37.51 -6.40
N GLY A 105 -25.67 -38.27 -5.72
CA GLY A 105 -25.79 -39.73 -5.56
C GLY A 105 -25.27 -40.57 -6.73
N TRP A 106 -24.84 -39.94 -7.84
CA TRP A 106 -24.30 -40.67 -9.00
C TRP A 106 -22.81 -40.97 -8.80
N ALA A 107 -22.39 -42.12 -9.30
CA ALA A 107 -20.97 -42.43 -9.36
C ALA A 107 -20.28 -41.63 -10.49
N PRO A 108 -19.05 -41.10 -10.29
CA PRO A 108 -18.33 -40.37 -11.33
C PRO A 108 -18.17 -41.11 -12.66
N LYS A 109 -18.12 -42.42 -12.66
CA LYS A 109 -18.04 -43.25 -13.88
C LYS A 109 -19.31 -43.25 -14.72
N ASP A 110 -20.46 -42.95 -14.12
CA ASP A 110 -21.75 -42.93 -14.78
C ASP A 110 -22.14 -41.54 -15.31
N LEU A 111 -21.32 -40.52 -15.02
CA LEU A 111 -21.49 -39.15 -15.49
C LEU A 111 -20.82 -38.95 -16.86
N LYS A 112 -21.43 -38.13 -17.71
CA LYS A 112 -20.87 -37.77 -19.00
C LYS A 112 -19.54 -37.02 -18.88
N TYR A 113 -19.46 -36.07 -17.94
CA TYR A 113 -18.27 -35.30 -17.61
C TYR A 113 -18.08 -35.27 -16.11
N ARG A 114 -16.82 -35.14 -15.68
CA ARG A 114 -16.45 -35.02 -14.27
C ARG A 114 -15.84 -33.65 -14.03
N PHE A 115 -16.26 -32.98 -12.96
CA PHE A 115 -15.70 -31.73 -12.51
C PHE A 115 -15.35 -31.85 -11.02
N SER A 116 -14.17 -31.40 -10.66
CA SER A 116 -13.77 -31.31 -9.25
C SER A 116 -14.33 -30.06 -8.60
N TRP A 117 -14.33 -30.02 -7.27
CA TRP A 117 -14.64 -28.81 -6.49
C TRP A 117 -13.90 -27.58 -7.02
N THR A 118 -12.61 -27.72 -7.32
CA THR A 118 -11.72 -26.65 -7.79
C THR A 118 -11.34 -26.88 -9.26
N PHE A 119 -12.28 -26.70 -10.18
CA PHE A 119 -12.02 -26.86 -11.61
C PHE A 119 -11.52 -25.56 -12.22
N PRO A 120 -10.53 -25.61 -13.15
CA PRO A 120 -9.95 -24.45 -13.78
C PRO A 120 -10.93 -23.67 -14.66
N ILE A 121 -10.88 -22.33 -14.49
CA ILE A 121 -11.56 -21.36 -15.34
C ILE A 121 -10.52 -20.31 -15.74
N ALA A 122 -10.38 -20.00 -17.03
CA ALA A 122 -9.41 -19.03 -17.52
C ALA A 122 -9.89 -18.31 -18.78
N PHE A 123 -9.62 -17.03 -18.89
CA PHE A 123 -9.68 -16.31 -20.17
C PHE A 123 -8.45 -16.61 -21.00
N SER A 124 -8.62 -16.58 -22.33
CA SER A 124 -7.48 -16.58 -23.23
C SER A 124 -6.69 -15.28 -23.08
N PRO A 125 -5.36 -15.33 -22.96
CA PRO A 125 -4.53 -14.11 -22.95
C PRO A 125 -4.48 -13.40 -24.31
N HIS A 126 -5.02 -14.02 -25.38
CA HIS A 126 -5.00 -13.50 -26.74
C HIS A 126 -6.34 -12.95 -27.21
N ASP A 127 -7.44 -13.40 -26.61
CA ASP A 127 -8.80 -12.99 -26.98
C ASP A 127 -9.69 -13.03 -25.73
N SER A 128 -10.07 -11.86 -25.21
CA SER A 128 -10.92 -11.71 -24.04
C SER A 128 -12.37 -12.23 -24.23
N GLY A 129 -12.77 -12.55 -25.48
CA GLY A 129 -14.05 -13.20 -25.78
C GLY A 129 -14.00 -14.73 -25.60
N ILE A 130 -12.83 -15.33 -25.39
CA ILE A 130 -12.65 -16.78 -25.22
C ILE A 130 -12.46 -17.12 -23.75
N VAL A 131 -13.30 -18.03 -23.24
CA VAL A 131 -13.18 -18.61 -21.90
C VAL A 131 -13.00 -20.11 -22.00
N TYR A 132 -12.10 -20.63 -21.20
CA TYR A 132 -11.88 -22.07 -21.00
C TYR A 132 -12.38 -22.50 -19.62
N ALA A 133 -12.94 -23.70 -19.54
CA ALA A 133 -13.25 -24.38 -18.30
C ALA A 133 -12.89 -25.86 -18.42
N CYS A 134 -12.42 -26.47 -17.33
CA CYS A 134 -11.86 -27.82 -17.39
C CYS A 134 -12.51 -28.74 -16.37
N GLY A 135 -13.17 -29.80 -16.87
CA GLY A 135 -13.48 -30.99 -16.11
C GLY A 135 -12.44 -32.10 -16.37
N ASN A 136 -12.87 -33.32 -16.72
CA ASN A 136 -11.97 -34.30 -17.28
C ASN A 136 -11.58 -33.99 -18.74
N HIS A 137 -12.30 -33.06 -19.39
CA HIS A 137 -12.01 -32.48 -20.71
C HIS A 137 -11.74 -30.98 -20.56
N VAL A 138 -11.14 -30.38 -21.59
CA VAL A 138 -11.06 -28.93 -21.75
C VAL A 138 -12.22 -28.45 -22.61
N PHE A 139 -12.96 -27.49 -22.10
CA PHE A 139 -14.08 -26.86 -22.79
C PHE A 139 -13.75 -25.41 -23.13
N ARG A 140 -14.28 -24.93 -24.26
CA ARG A 140 -14.11 -23.57 -24.76
C ARG A 140 -15.47 -22.95 -25.08
N THR A 141 -15.65 -21.68 -24.73
CA THR A 141 -16.75 -20.84 -25.25
C THR A 141 -16.18 -19.55 -25.84
N ASN A 142 -16.86 -19.02 -26.87
CA ASN A 142 -16.60 -17.71 -27.49
C ASN A 142 -17.87 -16.86 -27.55
N ASN A 143 -18.89 -17.24 -26.81
CA ASN A 143 -20.20 -16.58 -26.76
C ASN A 143 -20.76 -16.52 -25.34
N GLU A 144 -19.90 -16.22 -24.39
CA GLU A 144 -20.24 -16.03 -22.97
C GLU A 144 -20.97 -17.22 -22.34
N GLY A 145 -20.61 -18.45 -22.73
CA GLY A 145 -21.18 -19.67 -22.16
C GLY A 145 -22.57 -20.04 -22.68
N HIS A 146 -23.07 -19.40 -23.75
CA HIS A 146 -24.28 -19.87 -24.44
C HIS A 146 -24.08 -21.25 -25.06
N SER A 147 -22.89 -21.58 -25.47
CA SER A 147 -22.48 -22.91 -25.89
C SER A 147 -21.04 -23.21 -25.50
N TRP A 148 -20.77 -24.49 -25.27
CA TRP A 148 -19.45 -25.01 -24.95
C TRP A 148 -19.03 -26.07 -25.94
N GLU A 149 -17.79 -25.99 -26.40
CA GLU A 149 -17.15 -26.98 -27.27
C GLU A 149 -16.10 -27.74 -26.45
N SER A 150 -16.15 -29.08 -26.47
CA SER A 150 -15.06 -29.90 -25.94
C SER A 150 -13.89 -29.90 -26.94
N ILE A 151 -12.72 -29.42 -26.53
CA ILE A 151 -11.52 -29.34 -27.36
C ILE A 151 -10.44 -30.33 -26.93
N SER A 152 -10.79 -31.34 -26.11
CA SER A 152 -9.88 -32.40 -25.73
C SER A 152 -10.59 -33.74 -25.57
N PRO A 153 -9.87 -34.87 -25.65
CA PRO A 153 -10.34 -36.13 -25.05
C PRO A 153 -10.32 -36.02 -23.53
N ASP A 154 -10.67 -37.11 -22.81
CA ASP A 154 -10.41 -37.24 -21.38
C ASP A 154 -8.88 -37.24 -21.15
N LEU A 155 -8.38 -36.27 -20.37
CA LEU A 155 -6.95 -36.04 -20.10
C LEU A 155 -6.50 -36.55 -18.73
N THR A 156 -7.27 -37.48 -18.17
CA THR A 156 -7.02 -38.07 -16.85
C THR A 156 -6.69 -39.54 -16.97
N ARG A 157 -6.32 -40.22 -15.88
CA ARG A 157 -6.14 -41.68 -15.83
C ARG A 157 -7.48 -42.39 -15.97
N ALA A 158 -8.56 -41.79 -15.46
CA ALA A 158 -9.91 -42.35 -15.46
C ALA A 158 -9.98 -43.81 -14.98
N ASP A 159 -9.27 -44.16 -13.89
CA ASP A 159 -9.28 -45.52 -13.33
C ASP A 159 -10.69 -45.89 -12.86
N GLU A 160 -11.38 -46.71 -13.62
CA GLU A 160 -12.76 -47.10 -13.36
C GLU A 160 -12.98 -47.68 -11.96
N ASN A 161 -11.98 -48.35 -11.41
CA ASN A 161 -12.07 -48.91 -10.06
C ASN A 161 -12.12 -47.85 -8.94
N LYS A 162 -11.74 -46.63 -9.26
CA LYS A 162 -11.72 -45.48 -8.35
C LYS A 162 -12.80 -44.46 -8.63
N LEU A 163 -13.62 -44.68 -9.66
CA LEU A 163 -14.74 -43.81 -10.05
C LEU A 163 -16.10 -44.30 -9.55
N ASN A 164 -16.13 -45.03 -8.46
CA ASN A 164 -17.35 -45.46 -7.80
C ASN A 164 -17.92 -44.36 -6.91
N VAL A 165 -19.12 -44.56 -6.38
CA VAL A 165 -19.69 -43.66 -5.38
C VAL A 165 -18.77 -43.50 -4.18
N SER A 166 -18.67 -42.24 -3.67
CA SER A 166 -17.93 -41.91 -2.45
C SER A 166 -18.77 -42.14 -1.20
N GLY A 167 -18.11 -42.07 -0.05
CA GLY A 167 -18.69 -42.29 1.27
C GLY A 167 -18.08 -43.46 1.99
N GLY A 168 -18.51 -43.71 3.22
CA GLY A 168 -18.06 -44.81 4.07
C GLY A 168 -19.16 -45.78 4.36
N LEU A 169 -19.77 -45.72 5.55
CA LEU A 169 -20.93 -46.52 5.92
C LEU A 169 -22.20 -46.20 5.11
N THR A 170 -22.27 -44.97 4.63
CA THR A 170 -23.33 -44.47 3.74
C THR A 170 -22.73 -43.86 2.50
N ILE A 171 -23.47 -43.81 1.39
CA ILE A 171 -23.10 -43.12 0.19
C ILE A 171 -23.13 -41.61 0.49
N ASP A 172 -22.09 -40.90 0.04
CA ASP A 172 -21.95 -39.47 0.15
C ASP A 172 -21.32 -38.91 -1.16
N SER A 173 -22.12 -38.89 -2.21
CA SER A 173 -21.73 -38.45 -3.54
C SER A 173 -22.38 -37.08 -3.84
N SER A 174 -21.75 -36.02 -3.40
CA SER A 174 -22.24 -34.64 -3.62
C SER A 174 -21.69 -34.01 -4.90
N GLY A 175 -20.68 -34.63 -5.52
CA GLY A 175 -19.93 -34.08 -6.64
C GLY A 175 -18.71 -33.26 -6.27
N ALA A 176 -18.55 -32.91 -5.00
CA ALA A 176 -17.33 -32.27 -4.50
C ALA A 176 -16.15 -33.24 -4.44
N GLU A 177 -16.43 -34.53 -4.27
CA GLU A 177 -15.48 -35.62 -4.14
C GLU A 177 -14.95 -36.16 -5.47
N HIS A 178 -15.48 -35.66 -6.61
CA HIS A 178 -15.09 -36.15 -7.92
C HIS A 178 -13.60 -35.94 -8.16
N TYR A 179 -12.92 -37.01 -8.52
CA TYR A 179 -11.53 -37.01 -8.93
C TYR A 179 -11.41 -37.50 -10.39
N ALA A 180 -10.19 -37.62 -10.91
CA ALA A 180 -9.86 -37.77 -12.32
C ALA A 180 -10.40 -36.57 -13.12
N CYS A 181 -9.98 -35.41 -12.66
CA CYS A 181 -10.32 -34.11 -13.25
C CYS A 181 -9.03 -33.30 -13.51
N ILE A 182 -9.11 -32.42 -14.47
CA ILE A 182 -8.04 -31.42 -14.70
C ILE A 182 -8.09 -30.42 -13.54
N SER A 183 -6.96 -30.22 -12.90
CA SER A 183 -6.78 -29.36 -11.72
C SER A 183 -6.06 -28.03 -12.02
N THR A 184 -5.38 -27.96 -13.19
CA THR A 184 -4.71 -26.76 -13.65
C THR A 184 -4.68 -26.72 -15.18
N PHE A 185 -4.88 -25.51 -15.72
CA PHE A 185 -4.88 -25.22 -17.17
C PHE A 185 -4.18 -23.90 -17.42
N VAL A 186 -3.38 -23.83 -18.45
CA VAL A 186 -2.77 -22.59 -18.94
C VAL A 186 -2.67 -22.59 -20.46
N GLU A 187 -3.05 -21.46 -21.08
CA GLU A 187 -2.71 -21.14 -22.46
C GLU A 187 -1.39 -20.36 -22.51
N SER A 188 -0.54 -20.64 -23.50
CA SER A 188 0.71 -19.91 -23.67
C SER A 188 0.48 -18.40 -23.78
N PRO A 189 1.18 -17.56 -23.02
CA PRO A 189 1.11 -16.11 -23.20
C PRO A 189 1.75 -15.61 -24.49
N HIS A 190 2.52 -16.45 -25.20
CA HIS A 190 3.24 -16.10 -26.41
C HIS A 190 2.50 -16.48 -27.70
N GLN A 191 1.73 -17.56 -27.67
CA GLN A 191 1.07 -18.08 -28.86
C GLN A 191 -0.29 -18.71 -28.52
N SER A 192 -1.34 -18.24 -29.19
CA SER A 192 -2.68 -18.79 -29.07
C SER A 192 -2.75 -20.23 -29.51
N GLY A 193 -3.55 -21.03 -28.79
CA GLY A 193 -3.80 -22.44 -29.09
C GLY A 193 -2.70 -23.40 -28.67
N ILE A 194 -1.71 -22.95 -27.90
CA ILE A 194 -0.78 -23.81 -27.17
C ILE A 194 -1.24 -23.92 -25.73
N PHE A 195 -1.55 -25.14 -25.30
CA PHE A 195 -2.14 -25.43 -23.99
C PHE A 195 -1.32 -26.41 -23.20
N TRP A 196 -1.36 -26.28 -21.87
CA TRP A 196 -0.91 -27.28 -20.91
C TRP A 196 -1.97 -27.54 -19.85
N THR A 197 -2.15 -28.81 -19.49
CA THR A 197 -3.05 -29.23 -18.44
C THR A 197 -2.33 -30.14 -17.46
N GLY A 198 -2.77 -30.11 -16.21
CA GLY A 198 -2.40 -31.09 -15.19
C GLY A 198 -3.65 -31.62 -14.52
N SER A 199 -3.67 -32.90 -14.18
CA SER A 199 -4.80 -33.56 -13.52
C SER A 199 -4.52 -33.85 -12.05
N ASP A 200 -5.57 -34.05 -11.30
CA ASP A 200 -5.52 -34.43 -9.86
C ASP A 200 -5.04 -35.87 -9.65
N ASP A 201 -5.02 -36.68 -10.69
CA ASP A 201 -4.51 -38.06 -10.70
C ASP A 201 -3.12 -38.21 -11.35
N GLY A 202 -2.45 -37.07 -11.65
CA GLY A 202 -1.03 -36.99 -11.91
C GLY A 202 -0.60 -37.09 -13.38
N LEU A 203 -1.45 -36.74 -14.32
CA LEU A 203 -1.08 -36.61 -15.73
C LEU A 203 -0.87 -35.16 -16.14
N VAL A 204 0.08 -34.96 -17.06
CA VAL A 204 0.36 -33.66 -17.70
C VAL A 204 0.23 -33.81 -19.19
N HIS A 205 -0.56 -32.97 -19.83
CA HIS A 205 -0.77 -32.97 -21.27
C HIS A 205 -0.49 -31.60 -21.89
N THR A 206 -0.14 -31.60 -23.18
CA THR A 206 0.00 -30.40 -23.98
C THR A 206 -0.72 -30.56 -25.32
N SER A 207 -1.27 -29.45 -25.81
CA SER A 207 -1.70 -29.32 -27.22
C SER A 207 -1.00 -28.12 -27.85
N ARG A 208 -0.66 -28.22 -29.12
CA ARG A 208 0.03 -27.15 -29.87
C ARG A 208 -0.73 -26.71 -31.13
N ASP A 209 -1.99 -27.14 -31.26
CA ASP A 209 -2.80 -26.94 -32.45
C ASP A 209 -4.27 -26.58 -32.13
N GLY A 210 -4.46 -25.86 -31.03
CA GLY A 210 -5.78 -25.41 -30.60
C GLY A 210 -6.67 -26.49 -30.01
N GLY A 211 -6.07 -27.55 -29.47
CA GLY A 211 -6.79 -28.65 -28.82
C GLY A 211 -7.14 -29.81 -29.74
N LYS A 212 -6.70 -29.82 -31.02
CA LYS A 212 -6.99 -30.91 -31.94
C LYS A 212 -6.23 -32.20 -31.60
N ASN A 213 -5.00 -32.05 -31.17
CA ASN A 213 -4.16 -33.18 -30.75
C ASN A 213 -3.56 -32.87 -29.36
N TRP A 214 -3.55 -33.91 -28.50
CA TRP A 214 -3.00 -33.82 -27.16
C TRP A 214 -1.93 -34.88 -26.94
N GLN A 215 -0.84 -34.48 -26.32
CA GLN A 215 0.30 -35.34 -26.01
C GLN A 215 0.52 -35.40 -24.51
N ASN A 216 0.70 -36.61 -23.98
CA ASN A 216 1.12 -36.80 -22.58
C ASN A 216 2.60 -36.44 -22.45
N ILE A 217 2.89 -35.50 -21.57
CA ILE A 217 4.23 -35.00 -21.28
C ILE A 217 4.56 -35.08 -19.78
N THR A 218 3.89 -35.96 -19.06
CA THR A 218 4.08 -36.17 -17.61
C THR A 218 5.56 -36.39 -17.29
N PRO A 219 6.14 -35.69 -16.30
CA PRO A 219 7.53 -35.90 -15.90
C PRO A 219 7.76 -37.38 -15.52
N PRO A 220 8.75 -38.08 -16.11
CA PRO A 220 8.93 -39.51 -15.91
C PRO A 220 9.25 -39.88 -14.47
N ASN A 221 9.77 -38.97 -13.67
CA ASN A 221 10.10 -39.17 -12.25
C ASN A 221 9.04 -38.56 -11.31
N LEU A 222 7.92 -38.09 -11.81
CA LEU A 222 6.82 -37.66 -10.97
C LEU A 222 6.18 -38.91 -10.32
N PRO A 223 6.07 -38.97 -8.98
CA PRO A 223 5.42 -40.10 -8.35
C PRO A 223 3.96 -40.24 -8.82
N GLU A 224 3.52 -41.47 -9.01
CA GLU A 224 2.13 -41.72 -9.42
C GLU A 224 1.13 -41.14 -8.44
N TRP A 225 -0.04 -40.75 -8.96
CA TRP A 225 -1.12 -40.14 -8.16
C TRP A 225 -0.72 -38.81 -7.50
N SER A 226 0.23 -38.10 -8.09
CA SER A 226 0.54 -36.73 -7.67
C SER A 226 -0.56 -35.79 -8.13
N TYR A 227 -1.08 -35.00 -7.22
CA TYR A 227 -2.00 -33.92 -7.57
C TYR A 227 -1.19 -32.79 -8.25
N ILE A 228 -1.43 -32.51 -9.53
CA ILE A 228 -0.78 -31.40 -10.23
C ILE A 228 -1.47 -30.12 -9.79
N PHE A 229 -0.82 -29.38 -8.88
CA PHE A 229 -1.45 -28.21 -8.29
C PHE A 229 -1.42 -26.97 -9.17
N CYS A 230 -0.30 -26.75 -9.87
CA CYS A 230 -0.11 -25.59 -10.72
C CYS A 230 0.85 -25.90 -11.88
N ILE A 231 0.48 -25.43 -13.07
CA ILE A 231 1.38 -25.25 -14.21
C ILE A 231 1.46 -23.75 -14.48
N GLU A 232 2.69 -23.25 -14.66
CA GLU A 232 2.99 -21.86 -15.02
C GLU A 232 3.76 -21.83 -16.32
N ALA A 233 3.23 -21.18 -17.35
CA ALA A 233 3.94 -20.92 -18.57
C ALA A 233 4.79 -19.66 -18.40
N SER A 234 6.08 -19.74 -18.72
CA SER A 234 6.98 -18.59 -18.58
C SER A 234 6.53 -17.42 -19.48
N GLY A 235 6.53 -16.21 -18.92
CA GLY A 235 6.33 -14.98 -19.70
C GLY A 235 7.57 -14.56 -20.51
N HIS A 236 8.72 -15.24 -20.33
CA HIS A 236 9.99 -14.88 -20.95
C HIS A 236 10.41 -15.80 -22.11
N ASP A 237 9.98 -17.05 -22.05
CA ASP A 237 10.37 -18.07 -23.05
C ASP A 237 9.18 -18.99 -23.36
N PRO A 238 8.74 -19.08 -24.63
CA PRO A 238 7.55 -19.83 -25.01
C PRO A 238 7.63 -21.34 -24.76
N GLU A 239 8.83 -21.90 -24.63
CA GLU A 239 9.05 -23.32 -24.39
C GLU A 239 9.32 -23.65 -22.91
N THR A 240 9.43 -22.64 -22.07
CA THR A 240 9.65 -22.84 -20.63
C THR A 240 8.34 -22.92 -19.89
N ILE A 241 8.19 -24.00 -19.11
CA ILE A 241 7.06 -24.21 -18.19
C ILE A 241 7.56 -24.70 -16.84
N PHE A 242 6.85 -24.32 -15.80
CA PHE A 242 7.07 -24.77 -14.43
C PHE A 242 5.87 -25.59 -13.96
N LEU A 243 6.12 -26.56 -13.11
CA LEU A 243 5.11 -27.44 -12.55
C LEU A 243 5.31 -27.57 -11.05
N SER A 244 4.23 -27.48 -10.31
CA SER A 244 4.15 -27.82 -8.89
C SER A 244 3.11 -28.91 -8.67
N ALA A 245 3.49 -29.94 -7.92
CA ALA A 245 2.61 -31.04 -7.56
C ALA A 245 2.74 -31.38 -6.08
N THR A 246 1.80 -32.16 -5.57
CA THR A 246 1.78 -32.58 -4.16
C THR A 246 1.14 -33.96 -3.99
N ARG A 247 1.52 -34.66 -2.93
CA ARG A 247 0.96 -35.97 -2.56
C ARG A 247 0.56 -36.05 -1.08
N TYR A 248 0.30 -34.92 -0.45
CA TYR A 248 -0.01 -34.88 0.99
C TYR A 248 -1.18 -35.77 1.38
N LYS A 249 -2.17 -35.98 0.50
CA LYS A 249 -3.29 -36.89 0.70
C LYS A 249 -2.86 -38.38 0.76
N LEU A 250 -1.64 -38.68 0.32
CA LEU A 250 -1.00 -40.00 0.37
C LEU A 250 0.15 -40.01 1.39
N ASN A 251 0.17 -39.10 2.37
CA ASN A 251 1.20 -38.97 3.41
C ASN A 251 2.63 -38.76 2.89
N ASP A 252 2.76 -38.16 1.70
CA ASP A 252 4.04 -37.75 1.11
C ASP A 252 4.08 -36.23 1.03
N TYR A 253 4.88 -35.60 1.88
CA TYR A 253 4.95 -34.15 2.04
C TYR A 253 6.12 -33.52 1.30
N ARG A 254 6.89 -34.30 0.53
CA ARG A 254 8.03 -33.80 -0.22
C ARG A 254 7.60 -32.82 -1.30
N PRO A 255 8.37 -31.75 -1.54
CA PRO A 255 8.12 -30.83 -2.64
C PRO A 255 8.32 -31.52 -3.99
N LEU A 256 7.42 -31.23 -4.92
CA LEU A 256 7.46 -31.76 -6.29
C LEU A 256 7.44 -30.59 -7.26
N LEU A 257 8.62 -29.98 -7.46
CA LEU A 257 8.81 -28.83 -8.35
C LEU A 257 9.64 -29.22 -9.56
N TYR A 258 9.13 -28.93 -10.75
CA TYR A 258 9.77 -29.27 -12.01
C TYR A 258 9.80 -28.09 -12.97
N LYS A 259 10.80 -28.08 -13.84
CA LYS A 259 10.94 -27.13 -14.96
C LYS A 259 11.22 -27.91 -16.24
N SER A 260 10.58 -27.48 -17.31
CA SER A 260 10.93 -27.84 -18.70
C SER A 260 11.30 -26.59 -19.47
N THR A 261 12.23 -26.69 -20.42
CA THR A 261 12.64 -25.62 -21.35
C THR A 261 12.47 -26.03 -22.82
N ASP A 262 11.73 -27.08 -23.09
CA ASP A 262 11.47 -27.65 -24.43
C ASP A 262 10.00 -28.07 -24.61
N GLY A 263 9.09 -27.33 -23.94
CA GLY A 263 7.65 -27.50 -24.02
C GLY A 263 7.13 -28.76 -23.37
N GLY A 264 7.87 -29.32 -22.41
CA GLY A 264 7.48 -30.50 -21.65
C GLY A 264 8.05 -31.80 -22.13
N LYS A 265 8.96 -31.78 -23.14
CA LYS A 265 9.62 -33.03 -23.66
C LYS A 265 10.60 -33.58 -22.62
N LYS A 266 11.29 -32.69 -21.90
CA LYS A 266 12.25 -33.07 -20.84
C LYS A 266 11.94 -32.22 -19.59
N TRP A 267 12.05 -32.85 -18.43
CA TRP A 267 11.82 -32.24 -17.16
C TRP A 267 13.03 -32.36 -16.25
N SER A 268 13.30 -31.31 -15.51
CA SER A 268 14.30 -31.27 -14.45
C SER A 268 13.62 -30.88 -13.14
N SER A 269 13.99 -31.54 -12.04
CA SER A 269 13.59 -31.09 -10.73
C SER A 269 14.28 -29.78 -10.38
N ILE A 270 13.50 -28.86 -9.81
CA ILE A 270 13.98 -27.57 -9.29
C ILE A 270 13.74 -27.44 -7.79
N ASN A 271 13.64 -28.57 -7.06
CA ASN A 271 13.50 -28.57 -5.62
C ASN A 271 14.70 -27.88 -4.95
N GLY A 272 15.94 -28.04 -5.50
CA GLY A 272 17.14 -27.45 -4.92
C GLY A 272 17.30 -27.79 -3.45
N ASP A 273 17.37 -26.76 -2.62
CA ASP A 273 17.39 -26.81 -1.14
C ASP A 273 16.04 -26.47 -0.50
N TYR A 274 14.93 -26.58 -1.25
CA TYR A 274 13.58 -26.43 -0.70
C TYR A 274 13.35 -27.46 0.41
N PRO A 275 12.76 -27.08 1.57
CA PRO A 275 12.62 -28.01 2.68
C PRO A 275 11.80 -29.26 2.29
N GLU A 276 12.31 -30.46 2.61
CA GLU A 276 11.68 -31.75 2.26
C GLU A 276 10.34 -32.00 2.97
N THR A 277 10.03 -31.22 4.00
CA THR A 277 8.79 -31.33 4.77
C THR A 277 7.75 -30.29 4.38
N GLU A 278 8.06 -29.43 3.40
CA GLU A 278 7.18 -28.35 2.94
C GLU A 278 6.50 -28.74 1.64
N ILE A 279 5.19 -28.81 1.67
CA ILE A 279 4.34 -29.06 0.50
C ILE A 279 4.45 -27.89 -0.48
N SER A 280 4.71 -28.18 -1.74
CA SER A 280 4.63 -27.17 -2.81
C SER A 280 3.22 -27.09 -3.38
N ARG A 281 2.67 -25.88 -3.48
CA ARG A 281 1.36 -25.59 -4.06
C ARG A 281 1.50 -24.78 -5.34
N VAL A 282 1.14 -23.52 -5.34
CA VAL A 282 1.26 -22.64 -6.49
C VAL A 282 2.73 -22.26 -6.77
N ILE A 283 3.09 -22.21 -8.05
CA ILE A 283 4.37 -21.65 -8.49
C ILE A 283 4.11 -20.50 -9.47
N ARG A 284 4.89 -19.41 -9.38
CA ARG A 284 4.82 -18.25 -10.29
C ARG A 284 6.22 -17.77 -10.65
N GLU A 285 6.44 -17.45 -11.93
CA GLU A 285 7.62 -16.72 -12.38
C GLU A 285 7.33 -15.22 -12.42
N ASP A 286 8.29 -14.39 -11.98
CA ASP A 286 8.16 -12.94 -12.10
C ASP A 286 8.14 -12.52 -13.59
N PRO A 287 7.12 -11.74 -14.04
CA PRO A 287 6.95 -11.41 -15.45
C PRO A 287 8.00 -10.45 -16.00
N THR A 288 8.85 -9.84 -15.14
CA THR A 288 9.89 -8.89 -15.54
C THR A 288 11.30 -9.32 -15.15
N CYS A 289 11.45 -10.38 -14.38
CA CYS A 289 12.73 -10.89 -13.89
C CYS A 289 12.82 -12.42 -14.09
N PRO A 290 13.36 -12.89 -15.24
CA PRO A 290 13.45 -14.33 -15.53
C PRO A 290 14.23 -15.07 -14.43
N GLY A 291 13.67 -16.21 -13.98
CA GLY A 291 14.26 -17.05 -12.96
C GLY A 291 14.07 -16.57 -11.51
N LEU A 292 13.39 -15.45 -11.30
CA LEU A 292 12.81 -15.12 -10.00
C LEU A 292 11.48 -15.85 -9.87
N LEU A 293 11.44 -16.84 -8.97
CA LEU A 293 10.30 -17.70 -8.75
C LEU A 293 9.75 -17.55 -7.35
N PHE A 294 8.43 -17.68 -7.23
CA PHE A 294 7.71 -17.75 -5.95
C PHE A 294 6.93 -19.06 -5.88
N VAL A 295 7.00 -19.73 -4.74
CA VAL A 295 6.23 -20.94 -4.45
C VAL A 295 5.44 -20.76 -3.17
N GLY A 296 4.11 -20.97 -3.25
CA GLY A 296 3.26 -21.07 -2.09
C GLY A 296 3.35 -22.46 -1.45
N SER A 297 3.42 -22.48 -0.11
CA SER A 297 3.46 -23.71 0.70
C SER A 297 2.35 -23.75 1.75
N GLU A 298 2.39 -24.73 2.64
CA GLU A 298 1.50 -24.79 3.83
C GLU A 298 1.85 -23.73 4.89
N THR A 299 3.08 -23.25 4.91
CA THR A 299 3.55 -22.36 5.98
C THR A 299 3.92 -20.97 5.50
N GLY A 300 3.70 -20.67 4.22
CA GLY A 300 4.02 -19.36 3.64
C GLY A 300 4.54 -19.41 2.22
N ILE A 301 5.44 -18.51 1.90
CA ILE A 301 5.98 -18.31 0.54
C ILE A 301 7.48 -18.56 0.54
N PHE A 302 7.93 -19.31 -0.44
CA PHE A 302 9.35 -19.50 -0.74
C PHE A 302 9.70 -18.78 -2.04
N MET A 303 10.90 -18.21 -2.10
CA MET A 303 11.42 -17.47 -3.23
C MET A 303 12.73 -18.07 -3.70
N SER A 304 12.93 -18.14 -5.02
CA SER A 304 14.21 -18.46 -5.65
C SER A 304 14.62 -17.34 -6.59
N THR A 305 15.86 -16.91 -6.49
CA THR A 305 16.46 -15.89 -7.39
C THR A 305 17.30 -16.48 -8.52
N ASN A 306 17.32 -17.81 -8.64
CA ASN A 306 18.22 -18.54 -9.55
C ASN A 306 17.56 -19.75 -10.21
N SER A 307 16.28 -19.60 -10.59
CA SER A 307 15.49 -20.62 -11.30
C SER A 307 15.34 -21.93 -10.54
N GLY A 308 15.15 -21.87 -9.21
CA GLY A 308 14.87 -23.03 -8.36
C GLY A 308 16.11 -23.80 -7.90
N LYS A 309 17.32 -23.24 -8.06
CA LYS A 309 18.54 -23.89 -7.53
C LYS A 309 18.64 -23.77 -6.03
N ASN A 310 18.25 -22.60 -5.48
CA ASN A 310 18.17 -22.33 -4.07
C ASN A 310 16.86 -21.64 -3.74
N TRP A 311 16.32 -21.94 -2.57
CA TRP A 311 15.08 -21.42 -2.07
C TRP A 311 15.26 -20.80 -0.69
N GLN A 312 14.58 -19.69 -0.46
CA GLN A 312 14.50 -19.09 0.87
C GLN A 312 13.07 -18.70 1.19
N LYS A 313 12.69 -18.86 2.45
CA LYS A 313 11.37 -18.42 2.91
C LYS A 313 11.31 -16.89 2.86
N LEU A 314 10.26 -16.36 2.26
CA LEU A 314 9.99 -14.94 2.27
C LEU A 314 9.56 -14.53 3.68
N GLY A 315 10.32 -13.60 4.26
CA GLY A 315 10.10 -13.12 5.62
C GLY A 315 9.04 -12.02 5.71
N GLY A 316 9.18 -11.17 6.71
CA GLY A 316 8.28 -10.05 7.00
C GLY A 316 7.20 -10.42 8.01
N ASN A 317 6.06 -9.75 7.93
CA ASN A 317 4.90 -9.95 8.80
C ASN A 317 3.89 -10.98 8.26
N PHE A 318 4.25 -11.70 7.17
CA PHE A 318 3.36 -12.70 6.58
C PHE A 318 3.10 -13.86 7.56
N PRO A 319 1.85 -14.26 7.80
CA PRO A 319 1.52 -15.28 8.78
C PRO A 319 1.90 -16.70 8.32
N VAL A 320 1.96 -17.63 9.27
CA VAL A 320 2.03 -19.06 8.96
C VAL A 320 0.65 -19.52 8.53
N VAL A 321 0.47 -19.73 7.22
CA VAL A 321 -0.81 -20.06 6.60
C VAL A 321 -0.60 -20.71 5.23
N PRO A 322 -1.48 -21.64 4.80
CA PRO A 322 -1.41 -22.19 3.46
C PRO A 322 -1.64 -21.13 2.39
N VAL A 323 -0.75 -21.08 1.39
CA VAL A 323 -0.85 -20.21 0.23
C VAL A 323 -1.35 -21.02 -0.96
N TYR A 324 -2.59 -20.77 -1.35
CA TYR A 324 -3.26 -21.53 -2.42
C TYR A 324 -3.07 -20.91 -3.79
N ASP A 325 -3.00 -19.58 -3.88
CA ASP A 325 -2.72 -18.93 -5.14
C ASP A 325 -1.95 -17.61 -4.95
N MET A 326 -1.23 -17.22 -5.98
CA MET A 326 -0.50 -15.97 -6.07
C MET A 326 -0.58 -15.43 -7.49
N LYS A 327 -0.59 -14.10 -7.61
CA LYS A 327 -0.44 -13.40 -8.90
C LYS A 327 0.49 -12.21 -8.72
N ILE A 328 1.20 -11.86 -9.78
CA ILE A 328 2.03 -10.66 -9.81
C ILE A 328 1.32 -9.62 -10.67
N LYS A 329 1.00 -8.48 -10.08
CA LYS A 329 0.34 -7.36 -10.74
C LYS A 329 1.18 -6.12 -10.61
N GLN A 330 1.57 -5.53 -11.74
CA GLN A 330 2.51 -4.42 -11.74
C GLN A 330 3.80 -4.80 -10.98
N ASP A 331 4.07 -4.18 -9.86
CA ASP A 331 5.22 -4.48 -9.00
C ASP A 331 4.82 -5.12 -7.66
N ASP A 332 3.61 -5.63 -7.54
CA ASP A 332 3.08 -6.24 -6.32
C ASP A 332 2.93 -7.76 -6.44
N LEU A 333 3.22 -8.50 -5.36
CA LEU A 333 2.86 -9.91 -5.22
C LEU A 333 1.56 -10.02 -4.43
N VAL A 334 0.50 -10.43 -5.10
CA VAL A 334 -0.83 -10.63 -4.52
C VAL A 334 -1.01 -12.08 -4.16
N VAL A 335 -1.45 -12.35 -2.94
CA VAL A 335 -1.49 -13.68 -2.33
C VAL A 335 -2.90 -13.99 -1.81
N GLY A 336 -3.44 -15.11 -2.26
CA GLY A 336 -4.64 -15.72 -1.71
C GLY A 336 -4.29 -16.82 -0.72
N THR A 337 -4.71 -16.65 0.53
CA THR A 337 -4.44 -17.62 1.60
C THR A 337 -5.67 -18.46 1.94
N HIS A 338 -5.42 -19.65 2.44
CA HIS A 338 -6.48 -20.54 2.90
C HIS A 338 -6.63 -20.45 4.41
N GLY A 339 -7.10 -19.29 4.89
CA GLY A 339 -7.36 -19.07 6.32
C GLY A 339 -7.00 -17.68 6.86
N ARG A 340 -6.27 -16.85 6.10
CA ARG A 340 -5.84 -15.50 6.54
C ARG A 340 -6.07 -14.42 5.48
N SER A 341 -7.12 -14.57 4.66
CA SER A 341 -7.56 -13.58 3.69
C SER A 341 -6.50 -13.25 2.59
N PHE A 342 -6.60 -12.08 1.97
CA PHE A 342 -5.64 -11.60 0.98
C PHE A 342 -4.45 -10.91 1.63
N TRP A 343 -3.29 -11.04 0.98
CA TRP A 343 -2.08 -10.31 1.33
C TRP A 343 -1.45 -9.71 0.08
N ILE A 344 -0.87 -8.54 0.20
CA ILE A 344 -0.13 -7.89 -0.88
C ILE A 344 1.25 -7.51 -0.36
N LEU A 345 2.29 -7.99 -1.03
CA LEU A 345 3.64 -7.47 -0.85
C LEU A 345 3.84 -6.34 -1.86
N ASP A 346 3.74 -5.11 -1.38
CA ASP A 346 3.97 -3.93 -2.19
C ASP A 346 5.45 -3.81 -2.57
N ASP A 347 5.72 -3.62 -3.85
CA ASP A 347 7.02 -3.34 -4.43
C ASP A 347 8.01 -4.54 -4.45
N LEU A 348 7.96 -5.31 -5.54
CA LEU A 348 8.92 -6.37 -5.86
C LEU A 348 10.25 -5.86 -6.44
N THR A 349 10.38 -4.57 -6.73
CA THR A 349 11.57 -4.02 -7.42
C THR A 349 12.89 -4.30 -6.71
N PRO A 350 12.97 -4.26 -5.35
CA PRO A 350 14.17 -4.64 -4.63
C PRO A 350 14.54 -6.12 -4.83
N LEU A 351 13.56 -7.03 -4.77
CA LEU A 351 13.79 -8.46 -4.95
C LEU A 351 14.25 -8.80 -6.37
N ARG A 352 13.68 -8.15 -7.39
CA ARG A 352 14.10 -8.26 -8.79
C ARG A 352 15.55 -7.84 -8.98
N LYS A 353 15.96 -6.74 -8.35
CA LYS A 353 17.36 -6.29 -8.41
C LYS A 353 18.30 -7.20 -7.66
N PHE A 354 17.89 -7.69 -6.52
CA PHE A 354 18.64 -8.67 -5.75
C PHE A 354 18.85 -9.96 -6.60
N ALA A 355 17.82 -10.46 -7.27
CA ALA A 355 17.89 -11.62 -8.15
C ALA A 355 18.85 -11.41 -9.34
N ARG A 356 18.81 -10.24 -9.99
CA ARG A 356 19.72 -9.91 -11.11
C ARG A 356 21.19 -9.84 -10.68
N LYS A 357 21.49 -9.42 -9.46
CA LYS A 357 22.87 -9.36 -8.93
C LYS A 357 23.43 -10.72 -8.58
N THR A 358 22.61 -11.65 -8.11
CA THR A 358 23.04 -13.02 -7.80
C THR A 358 23.34 -13.84 -9.06
N SER A 359 22.82 -13.44 -10.23
CA SER A 359 23.04 -14.13 -11.49
C SER A 359 24.26 -13.65 -12.31
N GLY A 360 24.94 -12.59 -11.95
CA GLY A 360 26.15 -12.16 -12.67
C GLY A 360 26.77 -10.84 -12.25
N LYS A 361 28.03 -10.92 -11.84
CA LYS A 361 29.07 -9.89 -11.72
C LYS A 361 28.87 -8.73 -10.73
N LYS A 362 29.89 -8.65 -9.81
CA LYS A 362 30.33 -7.55 -8.94
C LYS A 362 29.32 -6.89 -8.00
N LYS A 363 29.66 -6.96 -6.71
CA LYS A 363 29.10 -6.11 -5.64
C LYS A 363 29.27 -4.62 -5.99
N GLU A 364 28.23 -3.97 -6.46
CA GLU A 364 28.12 -2.51 -6.40
C GLU A 364 27.47 -2.16 -5.06
N GLY A 365 28.31 -1.82 -4.11
CA GLY A 365 27.93 -1.34 -2.79
C GLY A 365 29.21 -1.04 -2.03
N SER A 366 29.53 0.23 -1.83
CA SER A 366 30.56 0.65 -0.90
C SER A 366 29.96 0.60 0.50
N GLY A 367 30.61 -0.11 1.43
CA GLY A 367 30.27 -0.07 2.85
C GLY A 367 29.09 -0.95 3.31
N GLY A 368 28.74 -2.03 2.60
CA GLY A 368 27.72 -2.99 3.06
C GLY A 368 26.27 -2.51 2.90
N VAL A 369 26.03 -1.42 2.17
CA VAL A 369 24.70 -0.88 1.85
C VAL A 369 24.38 -1.15 0.38
N GLN A 370 23.20 -1.75 0.12
CA GLN A 370 22.62 -1.81 -1.23
C GLN A 370 21.38 -0.91 -1.24
N PHE A 371 21.40 0.09 -2.09
CA PHE A 371 20.31 1.03 -2.27
C PHE A 371 19.56 0.72 -3.56
N PHE A 372 18.22 0.72 -3.50
CA PHE A 372 17.35 0.37 -4.63
C PHE A 372 16.61 1.61 -5.12
N PRO A 373 16.49 1.84 -6.46
CA PRO A 373 15.67 2.93 -6.96
C PRO A 373 14.22 2.69 -6.59
N PRO A 374 13.51 3.72 -6.11
CA PRO A 374 12.07 3.64 -5.91
C PRO A 374 11.34 3.30 -7.21
N ARG A 375 10.21 2.61 -7.09
CA ARG A 375 9.28 2.41 -8.21
C ARG A 375 8.57 3.72 -8.57
N THR A 376 8.00 3.80 -9.78
CA THR A 376 7.04 4.86 -10.11
C THR A 376 5.91 4.86 -9.10
N THR A 377 5.66 6.01 -8.49
CA THR A 377 4.68 6.17 -7.42
C THR A 377 3.50 7.01 -7.90
N PHE A 378 2.28 6.52 -7.67
CA PHE A 378 1.08 7.30 -7.96
C PHE A 378 0.80 8.26 -6.80
N ARG A 379 0.69 9.55 -7.12
CA ARG A 379 0.13 10.54 -6.20
C ARG A 379 -1.37 10.29 -6.08
N ARG A 380 -1.81 9.96 -4.89
CA ARG A 380 -3.23 9.76 -4.56
C ARG A 380 -3.62 10.67 -3.42
N THR A 381 -4.73 11.34 -3.56
CA THR A 381 -5.30 12.12 -2.47
C THR A 381 -6.28 11.24 -1.71
N LEU A 382 -6.13 11.15 -0.40
CA LEU A 382 -7.10 10.50 0.45
C LEU A 382 -8.29 11.43 0.68
N ASN A 383 -9.49 10.91 0.45
CA ASN A 383 -10.70 11.51 0.95
C ASN A 383 -10.96 10.98 2.35
N TRP A 384 -11.01 11.81 3.37
CA TRP A 384 -11.50 11.43 4.69
C TRP A 384 -10.95 10.11 5.24
N SER A 385 -9.85 10.17 5.94
CA SER A 385 -9.24 8.99 6.56
C SER A 385 -10.15 8.39 7.63
N VAL A 386 -10.33 7.07 7.62
CA VAL A 386 -10.99 6.34 8.71
C VAL A 386 -10.15 6.31 9.99
N ASN A 387 -8.88 6.70 9.90
CA ASN A 387 -7.92 6.70 11.02
C ASN A 387 -7.94 8.02 11.77
N LEU A 388 -9.11 8.51 12.13
CA LEU A 388 -9.17 9.81 12.74
C LEU A 388 -9.15 9.74 14.27
N PHE A 389 -7.98 10.00 14.87
CA PHE A 389 -7.83 10.77 16.11
C PHE A 389 -8.30 10.16 17.41
N LEU A 390 -8.09 8.87 17.65
CA LEU A 390 -8.74 8.32 18.83
C LEU A 390 -7.79 8.00 19.98
N GLY A 391 -6.49 7.90 19.73
CA GLY A 391 -5.50 7.57 20.74
C GLY A 391 -5.36 6.08 21.01
N ASP A 392 -4.48 5.73 21.91
CA ASP A 392 -4.14 4.33 22.18
C ASP A 392 -5.34 3.50 22.61
N GLY A 393 -5.43 2.28 22.12
CA GLY A 393 -6.47 1.31 22.41
C GLY A 393 -7.36 0.97 21.23
N LYS A 394 -8.51 0.36 21.51
CA LYS A 394 -9.49 -0.03 20.50
C LYS A 394 -10.36 1.14 20.10
N ASN A 395 -10.35 1.45 18.82
CA ASN A 395 -11.07 2.57 18.23
C ASN A 395 -12.10 2.10 17.22
N TYR A 396 -13.20 2.83 17.09
CA TYR A 396 -14.24 2.65 16.10
C TYR A 396 -14.53 3.97 15.39
N SER A 397 -14.39 3.97 14.07
CA SER A 397 -14.70 5.14 13.25
C SER A 397 -15.93 4.85 12.38
N PRO A 398 -17.07 5.52 12.60
CA PRO A 398 -18.27 5.35 11.78
C PRO A 398 -18.35 6.35 10.62
N ASP A 399 -17.29 7.10 10.37
CA ASP A 399 -17.32 8.29 9.54
C ASP A 399 -17.66 8.04 8.08
N PHE A 400 -18.47 8.92 7.49
CA PHE A 400 -18.84 8.95 6.08
C PHE A 400 -19.44 7.64 5.52
N GLY A 401 -20.06 6.83 6.38
CA GLY A 401 -20.63 5.55 5.98
C GLY A 401 -19.58 4.46 5.69
N MET A 402 -18.33 4.69 6.09
CA MET A 402 -17.21 3.76 5.96
C MET A 402 -16.76 3.29 7.36
N PRO A 403 -17.61 2.53 8.10
CA PRO A 403 -17.30 2.13 9.47
C PRO A 403 -16.12 1.17 9.49
N GLY A 404 -15.30 1.34 10.50
CA GLY A 404 -14.15 0.49 10.70
C GLY A 404 -13.64 0.49 12.12
N THR A 405 -13.04 -0.62 12.53
CA THR A 405 -12.46 -0.80 13.86
C THR A 405 -10.95 -1.04 13.74
N HIS A 406 -10.19 -0.30 14.52
CA HIS A 406 -8.74 -0.50 14.60
C HIS A 406 -8.27 -0.43 16.06
N TYR A 407 -7.07 -0.92 16.30
CA TYR A 407 -6.35 -0.79 17.54
C TYR A 407 -5.11 0.07 17.28
N GLU A 408 -4.98 1.16 18.04
CA GLU A 408 -3.82 2.04 18.00
C GLU A 408 -2.92 1.75 19.18
N GLU A 409 -1.63 1.67 18.96
CA GLU A 409 -0.60 1.47 19.97
C GLU A 409 0.55 2.42 19.71
N THR A 410 0.94 3.16 20.72
CA THR A 410 2.16 3.96 20.67
C THR A 410 3.30 3.14 21.28
N THR A 411 4.32 2.80 20.46
CA THR A 411 5.47 2.03 20.93
C THR A 411 6.29 2.85 21.92
N PRO A 412 7.15 2.21 22.75
CA PRO A 412 8.07 2.93 23.63
C PRO A 412 8.96 3.93 22.88
N GLU A 413 9.23 3.68 21.60
CA GLU A 413 9.97 4.60 20.72
C GLU A 413 9.10 5.74 20.18
N GLY A 414 7.77 5.75 20.53
CA GLY A 414 6.78 6.76 20.13
C GLY A 414 6.31 6.61 18.68
N GLU A 415 6.50 5.46 18.06
CA GLU A 415 5.92 5.13 16.77
C GLU A 415 4.47 4.70 16.96
N LYS A 416 3.55 5.28 16.20
CA LYS A 416 2.15 4.85 16.19
C LYS A 416 1.99 3.64 15.28
N ARG A 417 1.41 2.56 15.82
CA ARG A 417 1.07 1.35 15.07
C ARG A 417 -0.42 1.13 15.08
N PHE A 418 -0.94 0.85 13.90
CA PHE A 418 -2.35 0.54 13.71
C PHE A 418 -2.50 -0.95 13.40
N ARG A 419 -3.43 -1.60 14.07
CA ARG A 419 -3.89 -2.94 13.74
C ARG A 419 -5.35 -2.88 13.39
N TYR A 420 -5.65 -3.01 12.11
CA TYR A 420 -7.01 -3.05 11.61
C TYR A 420 -7.67 -4.35 12.02
N LEU A 421 -8.92 -4.30 12.48
CA LEU A 421 -9.65 -5.44 13.01
C LEU A 421 -10.71 -5.97 12.05
N ASP A 422 -11.35 -5.08 11.30
CA ASP A 422 -12.40 -5.36 10.31
C ASP A 422 -12.21 -4.56 9.02
N MET A 423 -11.00 -4.11 8.77
CA MET A 423 -10.58 -3.36 7.58
C MET A 423 -9.27 -3.95 7.04
N GLY A 424 -9.01 -3.77 5.74
CA GLY A 424 -7.70 -4.01 5.14
C GLY A 424 -6.80 -2.78 5.26
N GLU A 425 -5.51 -3.03 5.44
CA GLU A 425 -4.49 -1.97 5.45
C GLU A 425 -4.26 -1.44 4.03
N ASN A 426 -4.17 -0.12 3.89
CA ASN A 426 -3.76 0.50 2.62
C ASN A 426 -2.27 0.24 2.33
N PRO A 427 -1.86 0.22 1.05
CA PRO A 427 -0.45 0.28 0.71
C PRO A 427 0.15 1.58 1.27
N PRO A 428 1.48 1.62 1.52
CA PRO A 428 2.15 2.81 2.03
C PRO A 428 1.87 4.05 1.19
N GLU A 429 1.49 5.15 1.85
CA GLU A 429 1.17 6.42 1.20
C GLU A 429 2.44 7.23 1.00
N GLY A 430 3.00 7.19 -0.20
CA GLY A 430 4.20 7.90 -0.54
C GLY A 430 5.18 7.07 -1.37
N VAL A 431 6.36 7.65 -1.54
CA VAL A 431 7.45 7.00 -2.27
C VAL A 431 8.15 6.00 -1.37
N ILE A 432 8.06 4.72 -1.75
CA ILE A 432 8.71 3.63 -1.01
C ILE A 432 10.20 3.61 -1.38
N VAL A 433 11.03 3.80 -0.38
CA VAL A 433 12.49 3.77 -0.49
C VAL A 433 13.00 2.53 0.22
N ASN A 434 13.53 1.57 -0.56
CA ASN A 434 14.05 0.31 -0.05
C ASN A 434 15.57 0.28 -0.08
N TYR A 435 16.20 -0.31 0.95
CA TYR A 435 17.62 -0.57 1.01
C TYR A 435 17.93 -1.81 1.85
N PHE A 436 19.07 -2.45 1.56
CA PHE A 436 19.54 -3.61 2.28
C PHE A 436 20.86 -3.29 2.98
N LEU A 437 20.96 -3.68 4.25
CA LEU A 437 22.13 -3.51 5.08
C LEU A 437 22.72 -4.88 5.43
N GLU A 438 24.01 -5.11 5.15
CA GLU A 438 24.69 -6.33 5.57
C GLU A 438 24.85 -6.39 7.10
N SER A 439 25.01 -5.23 7.74
CA SER A 439 25.10 -5.03 9.19
C SER A 439 24.64 -3.62 9.55
N GLU A 440 24.45 -3.35 10.83
CA GLU A 440 24.16 -2.00 11.30
C GLU A 440 25.31 -1.04 10.95
N PRO A 441 25.02 0.13 10.33
CA PRO A 441 26.05 1.05 9.89
C PRO A 441 26.76 1.73 11.06
N GLN A 442 28.09 1.92 10.93
CA GLN A 442 28.89 2.57 11.95
C GLN A 442 28.67 4.09 12.02
N GLU A 443 28.30 4.69 10.88
CA GLU A 443 28.00 6.12 10.75
C GLU A 443 26.51 6.28 10.40
N PRO A 444 25.88 7.40 10.77
CA PRO A 444 24.49 7.66 10.43
C PRO A 444 24.26 7.57 8.92
N LEU A 445 23.14 6.92 8.53
CA LEU A 445 22.63 7.01 7.17
C LEU A 445 21.91 8.34 6.99
N GLU A 446 22.11 8.96 5.84
CA GLU A 446 21.33 10.11 5.39
C GLU A 446 20.59 9.75 4.11
N LEU A 447 19.34 10.12 4.03
CA LEU A 447 18.50 10.06 2.84
C LEU A 447 18.08 11.47 2.46
N VAL A 448 18.42 11.88 1.25
CA VAL A 448 18.09 13.22 0.73
C VAL A 448 17.16 13.06 -0.46
N ILE A 449 16.01 13.71 -0.39
CA ILE A 449 15.08 13.82 -1.52
C ILE A 449 15.42 15.11 -2.26
N LEU A 450 15.55 15.01 -3.58
CA LEU A 450 15.89 16.10 -4.46
C LEU A 450 14.82 16.25 -5.55
N ASP A 451 14.60 17.46 -6.02
CA ASP A 451 13.78 17.72 -7.20
C ASP A 451 14.50 17.33 -8.50
N ALA A 452 13.85 17.57 -9.63
CA ALA A 452 14.42 17.29 -10.96
C ALA A 452 15.69 18.13 -11.27
N GLY A 453 15.83 19.29 -10.65
CA GLY A 453 16.99 20.18 -10.76
C GLY A 453 18.16 19.79 -9.87
N GLY A 454 17.95 18.88 -8.92
CA GLY A 454 18.93 18.47 -7.92
C GLY A 454 18.91 19.33 -6.66
N GLU A 455 17.91 20.20 -6.50
CA GLU A 455 17.72 20.99 -5.28
C GLU A 455 17.13 20.13 -4.17
N GLU A 456 17.63 20.28 -2.94
CA GLU A 456 17.20 19.52 -1.78
C GLU A 456 15.78 19.90 -1.39
N ILE A 457 14.88 18.89 -1.37
CA ILE A 457 13.52 19.02 -0.85
C ILE A 457 13.53 18.74 0.65
N GLU A 458 14.06 17.58 1.03
CA GLU A 458 14.06 17.15 2.42
C GLU A 458 15.19 16.15 2.71
N ARG A 459 15.64 16.15 3.98
CA ARG A 459 16.69 15.26 4.49
C ARG A 459 16.20 14.51 5.71
N PHE A 460 16.49 13.18 5.72
CA PHE A 460 16.22 12.25 6.81
C PHE A 460 17.52 11.59 7.26
N THR A 461 17.61 11.27 8.56
CA THR A 461 18.80 10.63 9.14
C THR A 461 18.42 9.45 10.00
N SER A 462 19.32 8.48 10.12
CA SER A 462 19.19 7.45 11.15
C SER A 462 19.58 8.01 12.51
N LYS A 463 18.79 7.78 13.55
CA LYS A 463 19.18 8.13 14.92
C LYS A 463 20.28 7.18 15.37
N LYS A 464 21.29 7.70 16.09
CA LYS A 464 22.13 6.85 16.94
C LYS A 464 21.21 6.16 17.95
N SER A 465 21.39 4.85 18.14
CA SER A 465 20.69 4.11 19.20
C SER A 465 20.87 4.89 20.51
N ALA A 466 19.76 5.39 21.05
CA ALA A 466 19.77 6.13 22.31
C ALA A 466 20.21 5.16 23.42
N THR A 467 21.41 5.35 23.92
CA THR A 467 21.98 4.56 25.04
C THR A 467 21.58 5.14 26.40
N ASP A 468 20.89 6.28 26.44
CA ASP A 468 20.47 6.93 27.70
C ASP A 468 18.94 7.00 27.83
N PRO A 469 18.35 6.41 28.89
CA PRO A 469 16.91 6.46 29.12
C PRO A 469 16.34 7.87 29.30
N LYS A 470 17.19 8.88 29.54
CA LYS A 470 16.75 10.28 29.68
C LYS A 470 16.44 10.97 28.36
N ASP A 471 16.89 10.42 27.23
CA ASP A 471 16.59 10.95 25.89
C ASP A 471 15.19 10.54 25.39
N ILE A 472 14.48 9.70 26.16
CA ILE A 472 13.15 9.17 25.78
C ILE A 472 12.03 10.12 26.19
N GLU A 473 12.25 11.02 27.15
CA GLU A 473 11.17 11.87 27.73
C GLU A 473 10.81 13.13 26.93
N SER A 474 11.51 13.47 25.86
CA SER A 474 11.22 14.68 25.07
C SER A 474 11.07 14.35 23.57
N LYS A 475 10.06 13.57 23.19
CA LYS A 475 9.69 13.48 21.77
C LYS A 475 8.86 14.69 21.40
N ASP A 476 9.49 15.58 20.65
CA ASP A 476 8.80 16.63 19.94
C ASP A 476 7.87 16.02 18.89
N GLU A 477 6.59 16.35 18.90
CA GLU A 477 5.62 15.97 17.85
C GLU A 477 6.06 16.40 16.44
N ASP A 478 7.07 17.26 16.37
CA ASP A 478 7.68 17.81 15.16
C ASP A 478 8.93 17.05 14.68
N GLU A 479 9.28 15.94 15.31
CA GLU A 479 10.50 15.21 14.97
C GLU A 479 10.31 14.42 13.67
N LYS A 480 11.19 14.65 12.70
CA LYS A 480 11.18 13.93 11.42
C LYS A 480 11.36 12.43 11.65
N PRO A 481 10.66 11.59 10.85
CA PRO A 481 10.84 10.14 10.96
C PRO A 481 12.30 9.75 10.72
N SER A 482 12.84 8.86 11.55
CA SER A 482 14.19 8.37 11.41
C SER A 482 14.27 7.17 10.46
N LEU A 483 15.43 7.03 9.78
CA LEU A 483 15.68 5.90 8.90
C LEU A 483 15.89 4.61 9.72
N PRO A 484 15.23 3.50 9.40
CA PRO A 484 15.52 2.21 10.01
C PRO A 484 16.90 1.70 9.59
N VAL A 485 17.63 1.06 10.51
CA VAL A 485 18.99 0.57 10.28
C VAL A 485 19.21 -0.88 10.73
N LYS A 486 18.21 -1.71 10.59
CA LYS A 486 18.27 -3.15 10.93
C LYS A 486 19.07 -3.91 9.87
N PRO A 487 19.91 -4.91 10.24
CA PRO A 487 20.48 -5.82 9.26
C PRO A 487 19.38 -6.48 8.41
N GLY A 488 19.60 -6.56 7.09
CA GLY A 488 18.62 -7.04 6.14
C GLY A 488 17.92 -5.93 5.38
N PHE A 489 16.70 -6.22 4.89
CA PHE A 489 15.88 -5.24 4.16
C PHE A 489 15.29 -4.21 5.11
N ASN A 490 15.39 -2.95 4.71
CA ASN A 490 14.79 -1.79 5.36
C ASN A 490 13.91 -1.04 4.36
N ARG A 491 12.84 -0.44 4.87
CA ARG A 491 11.89 0.37 4.10
C ARG A 491 11.68 1.69 4.81
N PHE A 492 11.75 2.77 4.05
CA PHE A 492 11.35 4.11 4.45
C PHE A 492 10.31 4.62 3.46
N VAL A 493 9.36 5.43 3.92
CA VAL A 493 8.33 6.01 3.05
C VAL A 493 8.40 7.52 3.15
N TRP A 494 8.67 8.18 2.04
CA TRP A 494 8.54 9.63 1.93
C TRP A 494 7.10 9.99 1.54
N ASN A 495 6.42 10.78 2.36
CA ASN A 495 5.03 11.16 2.19
C ASN A 495 4.76 12.16 1.04
N MET A 496 5.75 12.44 0.20
CA MET A 496 5.71 13.37 -0.94
C MET A 496 5.48 14.85 -0.57
N HIS A 497 5.55 15.21 0.72
CA HIS A 497 5.43 16.59 1.12
C HIS A 497 6.76 17.32 1.07
N TYR A 498 6.73 18.57 0.61
CA TYR A 498 7.76 19.55 0.87
C TYR A 498 7.70 20.00 2.33
N PRO A 499 8.77 20.60 2.88
CA PRO A 499 8.74 21.14 4.22
C PRO A 499 7.60 22.13 4.45
N GLY A 500 7.02 22.09 5.64
CA GLY A 500 6.06 23.10 6.10
C GLY A 500 6.70 24.47 6.33
N PRO A 501 6.01 25.38 7.05
CA PRO A 501 6.55 26.70 7.34
C PRO A 501 7.95 26.63 7.98
N GLU A 502 8.93 27.31 7.39
CA GLU A 502 10.32 27.33 7.87
C GLU A 502 10.39 27.81 9.33
N VAL A 503 9.64 28.87 9.64
CA VAL A 503 9.53 29.41 10.99
C VAL A 503 8.26 28.90 11.64
N LYS A 504 8.40 28.15 12.73
CA LYS A 504 7.32 27.70 13.61
C LYS A 504 7.15 28.65 14.79
N ILE A 505 6.02 28.56 15.49
CA ILE A 505 5.87 29.26 16.77
C ILE A 505 6.83 28.61 17.77
N ASP A 506 7.64 29.44 18.45
CA ASP A 506 8.59 28.99 19.47
C ASP A 506 7.80 28.42 20.66
N LYS A 507 8.05 27.14 20.99
CA LYS A 507 7.39 26.43 22.08
C LYS A 507 7.56 27.12 23.43
N ALA A 508 8.73 27.72 23.69
CA ALA A 508 8.99 28.48 24.92
C ALA A 508 8.16 29.78 25.01
N LEU A 509 7.66 30.27 23.88
CA LEU A 509 6.82 31.44 23.76
C LEU A 509 5.35 31.10 23.50
N GLU A 510 5.03 29.81 23.37
CA GLU A 510 3.67 29.36 23.09
C GLU A 510 2.79 29.62 24.30
N LYS A 511 1.68 30.31 24.09
CA LYS A 511 0.65 30.45 25.12
C LYS A 511 -0.12 29.15 25.20
N PRO A 512 -0.54 28.71 26.42
CA PRO A 512 -1.43 27.57 26.54
C PRO A 512 -2.70 27.88 25.74
N ALA A 513 -2.79 27.32 24.56
CA ALA A 513 -3.98 27.40 23.73
C ALA A 513 -4.38 25.99 23.38
N TYR A 514 -5.67 25.72 23.38
CA TYR A 514 -6.20 24.48 22.90
C TYR A 514 -5.75 24.24 21.45
N LYS A 515 -5.03 23.15 21.22
CA LYS A 515 -4.76 22.66 19.86
C LYS A 515 -6.04 21.98 19.35
N PRO A 516 -6.67 22.45 18.29
CA PRO A 516 -7.84 21.77 17.74
C PRO A 516 -7.49 20.33 17.40
N LEU A 517 -8.14 19.38 18.04
CA LEU A 517 -8.19 18.00 17.60
C LEU A 517 -9.16 17.96 16.42
N GLY A 518 -8.70 17.80 15.19
CA GLY A 518 -9.64 17.40 14.22
C GLY A 518 -9.65 18.00 12.85
N ARG A 519 -10.47 17.46 12.10
CA ARG A 519 -10.80 17.56 10.69
C ARG A 519 -10.85 19.00 10.21
N GLY A 520 -10.01 19.32 9.23
CA GLY A 520 -10.10 20.54 8.43
C GLY A 520 -9.59 21.82 9.10
N GLU A 521 -8.99 21.76 10.30
CA GLU A 521 -8.40 22.91 10.99
C GLU A 521 -6.96 22.68 11.47
N GLY A 522 -6.39 21.52 11.15
CA GLY A 522 -4.97 21.31 11.34
C GLY A 522 -4.21 22.17 10.34
N SER A 523 -3.28 22.96 10.80
CA SER A 523 -2.16 23.31 9.93
C SER A 523 -1.68 22.00 9.35
N PRO A 524 -1.61 21.83 8.03
CA PRO A 524 -1.03 20.61 7.48
C PRO A 524 0.34 20.48 8.10
N ALA A 525 0.62 19.34 8.70
CA ALA A 525 1.91 19.07 9.35
C ALA A 525 3.08 19.16 8.36
N GLY A 526 2.79 19.33 7.06
CA GLY A 526 3.75 19.47 5.98
C GLY A 526 3.42 20.65 5.05
N GLY A 527 4.34 20.95 4.15
CA GLY A 527 4.16 21.86 3.02
C GLY A 527 3.39 21.20 1.88
N PRO A 528 3.47 21.79 0.68
CA PRO A 528 2.75 21.28 -0.49
C PRO A 528 3.21 19.89 -0.90
N VAL A 529 2.28 19.09 -1.43
CA VAL A 529 2.58 17.78 -2.00
C VAL A 529 3.30 17.94 -3.32
N ALA A 530 4.37 17.18 -3.52
CA ALA A 530 5.16 17.14 -4.75
C ALA A 530 4.26 16.92 -5.98
N PRO A 531 4.32 17.77 -7.01
CA PRO A 531 3.60 17.57 -8.24
C PRO A 531 4.11 16.33 -9.01
N PRO A 532 3.30 15.74 -9.89
CA PRO A 532 3.79 14.70 -10.78
C PRO A 532 5.00 15.16 -11.58
N GLY A 533 6.04 14.32 -11.64
CA GLY A 533 7.32 14.65 -12.28
C GLY A 533 8.45 13.74 -11.87
N ASN A 534 9.66 14.07 -12.33
CA ASN A 534 10.88 13.35 -12.00
C ASN A 534 11.54 13.93 -10.75
N TYR A 535 12.07 13.05 -9.91
CA TYR A 535 12.74 13.35 -8.64
C TYR A 535 13.99 12.49 -8.52
N GLN A 536 14.80 12.80 -7.53
CA GLN A 536 15.96 11.99 -7.19
C GLN A 536 15.95 11.69 -5.69
N VAL A 537 16.49 10.54 -5.34
CA VAL A 537 16.76 10.16 -3.96
C VAL A 537 18.22 9.75 -3.83
N GLN A 538 18.88 10.31 -2.83
CA GLN A 538 20.29 10.13 -2.58
C GLN A 538 20.48 9.53 -1.20
N MET A 539 21.22 8.43 -1.11
CA MET A 539 21.62 7.83 0.15
C MET A 539 23.11 8.04 0.39
N LYS A 540 23.45 8.54 1.58
CA LYS A 540 24.82 8.76 2.03
C LYS A 540 25.15 7.89 3.24
N THR A 541 26.34 7.29 3.23
CA THR A 541 26.89 6.53 4.34
C THR A 541 28.40 6.76 4.36
N GLY A 542 28.90 7.52 5.34
CA GLY A 542 30.28 7.98 5.34
C GLY A 542 30.65 8.70 4.04
N PRO A 543 31.74 8.28 3.35
CA PRO A 543 32.15 8.91 2.08
C PRO A 543 31.34 8.39 0.85
N ALA A 544 30.52 7.39 1.02
CA ALA A 544 29.78 6.79 -0.08
C ALA A 544 28.43 7.50 -0.30
N GLU A 545 28.13 7.75 -1.58
CA GLU A 545 26.91 8.40 -2.02
C GLU A 545 26.35 7.66 -3.23
N ILE A 546 25.05 7.30 -3.15
CA ILE A 546 24.35 6.61 -4.24
C ILE A 546 23.07 7.39 -4.53
N THR A 547 22.88 7.76 -5.79
CA THR A 547 21.69 8.51 -6.23
C THR A 547 20.87 7.68 -7.22
N HIS A 548 19.55 7.70 -7.06
CA HIS A 548 18.61 7.10 -7.98
C HIS A 548 17.54 8.12 -8.38
N SER A 549 17.13 8.09 -9.65
CA SER A 549 15.98 8.82 -10.12
C SER A 549 14.72 7.98 -9.95
N PHE A 550 13.59 8.65 -9.69
CA PHE A 550 12.25 8.04 -9.65
C PHE A 550 11.21 9.02 -10.18
N GLU A 551 10.01 8.51 -10.43
CA GLU A 551 8.93 9.30 -10.99
C GLU A 551 7.70 9.26 -10.06
N ILE A 552 7.08 10.42 -9.87
CA ILE A 552 5.76 10.56 -9.30
C ILE A 552 4.79 10.81 -10.46
N THR A 553 3.74 9.99 -10.56
CA THR A 553 2.69 10.13 -11.56
C THR A 553 1.37 10.51 -10.92
N LYS A 554 0.48 11.11 -11.68
CA LYS A 554 -0.88 11.37 -11.21
C LYS A 554 -1.71 10.09 -11.17
N ASP A 555 -2.75 10.06 -10.37
CA ASP A 555 -3.79 9.04 -10.45
C ASP A 555 -4.35 9.00 -11.90
N PRO A 556 -4.31 7.85 -12.59
CA PRO A 556 -4.70 7.75 -14.01
C PRO A 556 -6.17 8.09 -14.26
N ARG A 557 -7.01 8.03 -13.24
CA ARG A 557 -8.44 8.40 -13.32
C ARG A 557 -8.66 9.91 -13.44
N LEU A 558 -7.68 10.73 -13.04
CA LEU A 558 -7.80 12.19 -13.03
C LEU A 558 -7.52 12.80 -14.41
N LYS A 559 -8.32 13.80 -14.75
CA LYS A 559 -8.11 14.64 -15.94
C LYS A 559 -7.21 15.85 -15.68
N THR A 560 -6.77 16.04 -14.45
CA THR A 560 -5.93 17.16 -14.00
C THR A 560 -4.66 17.27 -14.85
N SER A 561 -4.38 18.45 -15.35
CA SER A 561 -3.21 18.72 -16.18
C SER A 561 -1.96 19.03 -15.33
N ALA A 562 -0.78 18.93 -15.93
CA ALA A 562 0.47 19.36 -15.28
C ALA A 562 0.44 20.83 -14.84
N LYS A 563 -0.24 21.68 -15.61
CA LYS A 563 -0.45 23.08 -15.25
C LYS A 563 -1.29 23.23 -13.98
N ASP A 564 -2.34 22.44 -13.82
CA ASP A 564 -3.22 22.51 -12.64
C ASP A 564 -2.47 22.09 -11.37
N PHE A 565 -1.63 21.04 -11.46
CA PHE A 565 -0.75 20.65 -10.37
C PHE A 565 0.29 21.73 -10.03
N ALA A 566 0.85 22.41 -11.03
CA ALA A 566 1.79 23.50 -10.81
C ALA A 566 1.11 24.69 -10.09
N LEU A 567 -0.09 25.08 -10.53
CA LEU A 567 -0.87 26.13 -9.88
C LEU A 567 -1.22 25.79 -8.42
N GLN A 568 -1.59 24.53 -8.15
CA GLN A 568 -1.85 24.07 -6.79
C GLN A 568 -0.59 24.16 -5.92
N PHE A 569 0.53 23.66 -6.42
CA PHE A 569 1.81 23.68 -5.70
C PHE A 569 2.28 25.12 -5.43
N GLU A 570 2.18 26.01 -6.39
CA GLU A 570 2.57 27.42 -6.28
C GLU A 570 1.76 28.12 -5.18
N LEU A 571 0.43 28.10 -5.26
CA LEU A 571 -0.41 28.76 -4.26
C LEU A 571 -0.22 28.17 -2.87
N TRP A 572 -0.09 26.84 -2.74
CA TRP A 572 0.16 26.21 -1.44
C TRP A 572 1.54 26.63 -0.88
N SER A 573 2.57 26.70 -1.72
CA SER A 573 3.91 27.17 -1.33
C SER A 573 3.86 28.64 -0.86
N GLU A 574 3.15 29.51 -1.57
CA GLU A 574 2.97 30.90 -1.18
C GLU A 574 2.26 31.05 0.17
N ILE A 575 1.19 30.25 0.40
CA ILE A 575 0.49 30.21 1.70
C ILE A 575 1.46 29.76 2.81
N THR A 576 2.24 28.70 2.58
CA THR A 576 3.22 28.18 3.53
C THR A 576 4.27 29.22 3.91
N ASN A 577 4.80 29.96 2.92
CA ASN A 577 5.75 31.03 3.14
C ASN A 577 5.13 32.20 3.92
N ARG A 578 3.88 32.52 3.63
CA ARG A 578 3.14 33.60 4.32
C ARG A 578 2.87 33.23 5.80
N VAL A 579 2.55 31.97 6.08
CA VAL A 579 2.42 31.47 7.46
C VAL A 579 3.76 31.55 8.18
N SER A 580 4.87 31.19 7.53
CA SER A 580 6.23 31.31 8.10
C SER A 580 6.54 32.76 8.50
N ALA A 581 6.31 33.71 7.61
CA ALA A 581 6.51 35.13 7.89
C ALA A 581 5.63 35.63 9.07
N THR A 582 4.39 35.16 9.15
CA THR A 582 3.48 35.47 10.23
C THR A 582 3.96 34.91 11.57
N ASN A 583 4.43 33.65 11.58
CA ASN A 583 4.99 33.02 12.77
C ASN A 583 6.24 33.75 13.27
N SER A 584 7.12 34.19 12.36
CA SER A 584 8.27 35.01 12.71
C SER A 584 7.88 36.30 13.42
N ALA A 585 6.86 36.98 12.93
CA ALA A 585 6.35 38.21 13.54
C ALA A 585 5.76 37.96 14.94
N ILE A 586 4.98 36.88 15.09
CA ILE A 586 4.39 36.50 16.39
C ILE A 586 5.49 36.18 17.40
N ASN A 587 6.49 35.35 17.02
CA ASN A 587 7.63 35.02 17.88
C ASN A 587 8.38 36.27 18.34
N LYS A 588 8.62 37.21 17.42
CA LYS A 588 9.29 38.48 17.72
C LYS A 588 8.49 39.31 18.71
N VAL A 589 7.18 39.48 18.51
CA VAL A 589 6.30 40.20 19.43
C VAL A 589 6.35 39.57 20.82
N ARG A 590 6.21 38.25 20.89
CA ARG A 590 6.20 37.51 22.19
C ARG A 590 7.53 37.61 22.90
N LYS A 591 8.64 37.50 22.18
CA LYS A 591 10.00 37.65 22.72
C LYS A 591 10.23 39.02 23.33
N ILE A 592 9.81 40.11 22.64
CA ILE A 592 9.93 41.47 23.17
C ILE A 592 9.04 41.64 24.41
N ASN A 593 7.79 41.17 24.37
CA ASN A 593 6.88 41.25 25.50
C ASN A 593 7.39 40.47 26.71
N LEU A 594 7.97 39.29 26.52
CA LEU A 594 8.59 38.50 27.61
C LEU A 594 9.73 39.26 28.27
N GLN A 595 10.66 39.82 27.46
CA GLN A 595 11.80 40.60 27.96
C GLN A 595 11.34 41.84 28.75
N ILE A 596 10.30 42.51 28.27
CA ILE A 596 9.71 43.67 29.03
C ILE A 596 9.12 43.19 30.34
N THR A 597 8.38 42.09 30.35
CA THR A 597 7.76 41.53 31.57
C THR A 597 8.83 41.15 32.60
N GLU A 598 9.88 40.46 32.17
CA GLU A 598 11.01 40.10 33.03
C GLU A 598 11.74 41.35 33.54
N LEU A 599 11.92 42.35 32.67
CA LEU A 599 12.54 43.61 33.10
C LEU A 599 11.75 44.31 34.20
N LEU A 600 10.44 44.43 34.04
CA LEU A 600 9.54 45.05 35.02
C LEU A 600 9.43 44.27 36.34
N GLY A 601 9.67 42.94 36.29
CA GLY A 601 9.62 42.04 37.48
C GLY A 601 10.93 41.98 38.29
N ARG A 602 12.06 42.52 37.82
CA ARG A 602 13.35 42.45 38.51
C ARG A 602 13.45 43.48 39.66
N GLU A 603 13.97 43.07 40.81
CA GLU A 603 14.23 43.96 41.95
C GLU A 603 15.26 45.08 41.63
N ILE A 604 16.12 44.88 40.62
CA ILE A 604 17.09 45.88 40.10
C ILE A 604 16.34 47.12 39.61
N PHE A 605 15.10 46.96 39.13
CA PHE A 605 14.21 48.07 38.71
C PHE A 605 13.91 49.04 39.83
N THR A 606 14.04 48.63 41.10
CA THR A 606 13.76 49.42 42.26
C THR A 606 14.99 50.07 42.90
N ARG A 607 16.23 49.65 42.57
CA ARG A 607 17.46 50.06 43.25
C ARG A 607 18.41 50.99 42.50
N ALA A 608 18.42 51.01 41.16
CA ALA A 608 19.49 51.58 40.34
C ALA A 608 19.19 52.94 39.68
N ALA A 609 17.94 53.44 39.69
CA ALA A 609 17.56 54.61 38.93
C ALA A 609 16.73 55.61 39.74
N THR A 610 16.66 56.86 39.36
CA THR A 610 15.76 57.85 39.97
C THR A 610 14.33 57.47 39.68
N GLU A 611 13.40 57.72 40.64
CA GLU A 611 11.98 57.43 40.54
C GLU A 611 11.34 58.01 39.26
N LYS A 612 11.85 59.14 38.79
CA LYS A 612 11.39 59.81 37.56
C LYS A 612 11.81 59.03 36.30
N SER A 613 13.06 58.48 36.24
CA SER A 613 13.54 57.72 35.09
C SER A 613 12.83 56.35 35.00
N LEU A 614 12.59 55.70 36.14
CA LEU A 614 11.82 54.43 36.20
C LEU A 614 10.37 54.61 35.75
N THR A 615 9.71 55.66 36.12
CA THR A 615 8.36 56.01 35.69
C THR A 615 8.31 56.20 34.18
N ALA A 616 9.34 56.89 33.59
CA ALA A 616 9.39 57.07 32.15
C ALA A 616 9.64 55.76 31.39
N VAL A 617 10.52 54.89 31.87
CA VAL A 617 10.73 53.53 31.30
C VAL A 617 9.45 52.72 31.41
N ARG A 618 8.80 52.61 32.57
CA ARG A 618 7.55 51.86 32.75
C ARG A 618 6.47 52.33 31.77
N LYS A 619 6.20 53.60 31.69
CA LYS A 619 5.19 54.16 30.75
C LYS A 619 5.50 53.86 29.28
N ALA A 620 6.78 53.94 28.92
CA ALA A 620 7.20 53.65 27.53
C ALA A 620 7.13 52.15 27.18
N THR A 621 7.51 51.26 28.12
CA THR A 621 7.40 49.79 27.93
C THR A 621 5.95 49.33 27.92
N GLU A 622 5.09 49.83 28.82
CA GLU A 622 3.65 49.54 28.83
C GLU A 622 2.99 49.99 27.47
N SER A 623 3.35 51.16 27.03
CA SER A 623 2.85 51.67 25.73
C SER A 623 3.28 50.77 24.57
N LEU A 624 4.54 50.30 24.55
CA LEU A 624 5.08 49.42 23.54
C LEU A 624 4.39 48.03 23.62
N MET A 625 4.26 47.45 24.78
CA MET A 625 3.54 46.16 25.02
C MET A 625 2.10 46.23 24.48
N ASN A 626 1.38 47.30 24.81
CA ASN A 626 -0.01 47.46 24.33
C ASN A 626 -0.07 47.46 22.78
N LYS A 627 0.83 48.18 22.12
CA LYS A 627 0.88 48.22 20.65
C LYS A 627 1.27 46.87 20.05
N LEU A 628 2.25 46.18 20.63
CA LEU A 628 2.68 44.83 20.23
C LEU A 628 1.56 43.81 20.40
N SER A 629 0.85 43.84 21.54
CA SER A 629 -0.31 42.98 21.81
C SER A 629 -1.45 43.21 20.82
N GLN A 630 -1.67 44.44 20.37
CA GLN A 630 -2.66 44.74 19.32
C GLN A 630 -2.29 44.04 18.01
N ILE A 631 -1.01 44.09 17.59
CA ILE A 631 -0.52 43.35 16.42
C ILE A 631 -0.68 41.85 16.58
N GLU A 632 -0.26 41.28 17.73
CA GLU A 632 -0.40 39.85 17.98
C GLU A 632 -1.85 39.41 17.90
N ASN A 633 -2.79 40.16 18.50
CA ASN A 633 -4.22 39.84 18.49
C ASN A 633 -4.86 39.92 17.10
N GLN A 634 -4.28 40.67 16.15
CA GLN A 634 -4.71 40.65 14.76
C GLN A 634 -4.11 39.45 14.02
N LEU A 635 -2.88 39.08 14.34
CA LEU A 635 -2.17 37.98 13.66
C LEU A 635 -2.67 36.61 14.13
N THR A 636 -2.89 36.38 15.43
CA THR A 636 -3.22 35.07 15.97
C THR A 636 -4.24 35.13 17.11
N GLN A 637 -5.07 34.08 17.20
CA GLN A 637 -6.05 33.93 18.29
C GLN A 637 -5.38 33.26 19.48
N ASN A 638 -5.44 33.90 20.64
CA ASN A 638 -4.81 33.46 21.88
C ASN A 638 -5.81 33.09 22.98
N GLN A 639 -7.12 33.06 22.69
CA GLN A 639 -8.19 32.91 23.70
C GLN A 639 -8.86 31.52 23.64
N TYR A 640 -8.35 30.60 22.82
CA TYR A 640 -8.90 29.27 22.75
C TYR A 640 -8.37 28.42 23.91
N GLU A 641 -9.27 27.96 24.77
CA GLU A 641 -9.01 27.02 25.86
C GLU A 641 -9.68 25.66 25.60
N THR A 642 -10.75 25.67 24.81
CA THR A 642 -11.54 24.49 24.47
C THR A 642 -11.84 24.45 22.95
N PRO A 643 -12.24 23.28 22.38
CA PRO A 643 -12.63 23.17 20.97
C PRO A 643 -13.74 24.12 20.56
N SER A 644 -14.69 24.36 21.48
CA SER A 644 -15.88 25.19 21.21
C SER A 644 -15.60 26.69 21.23
N ASP A 645 -14.44 27.12 21.69
CA ASP A 645 -14.12 28.56 21.83
C ASP A 645 -13.99 29.24 20.47
N ARG A 646 -13.71 28.48 19.41
CA ARG A 646 -13.76 28.97 18.04
C ARG A 646 -15.13 29.52 17.61
N LEU A 647 -16.19 29.10 18.28
CA LEU A 647 -17.54 29.62 18.06
C LEU A 647 -17.79 30.96 18.78
N ARG A 648 -16.93 31.30 19.76
CA ARG A 648 -17.04 32.51 20.59
C ARG A 648 -16.00 33.55 20.23
N HIS A 649 -14.82 33.12 19.80
CA HIS A 649 -13.70 33.99 19.49
C HIS A 649 -13.35 33.84 17.99
N PRO A 650 -13.32 34.90 17.21
CA PRO A 650 -13.08 34.82 15.77
C PRO A 650 -11.67 34.32 15.45
N THR A 651 -11.54 33.55 14.39
CA THR A 651 -10.23 33.17 13.82
C THR A 651 -9.51 34.42 13.31
N MET A 652 -8.20 34.51 13.60
CA MET A 652 -7.36 35.62 13.19
C MET A 652 -6.57 35.30 11.91
N LEU A 653 -5.75 36.26 11.42
CA LEU A 653 -5.14 36.19 10.11
C LEU A 653 -4.34 34.91 9.89
N LYS A 654 -3.55 34.45 10.88
CA LYS A 654 -2.79 33.20 10.81
C LYS A 654 -3.71 32.01 10.57
N GLN A 655 -4.70 31.79 11.44
CA GLN A 655 -5.61 30.65 11.35
C GLN A 655 -6.45 30.69 10.06
N ARG A 656 -6.83 31.87 9.58
CA ARG A 656 -7.54 32.03 8.30
C ARG A 656 -6.66 31.67 7.11
N MET A 657 -5.38 32.06 7.14
CA MET A 657 -4.40 31.69 6.13
C MET A 657 -4.13 30.19 6.12
N GLU A 658 -3.98 29.57 7.29
CA GLU A 658 -3.82 28.11 7.43
C GLU A 658 -5.05 27.35 6.93
N ALA A 659 -6.26 27.83 7.23
CA ALA A 659 -7.49 27.20 6.77
C ALA A 659 -7.62 27.20 5.23
N LEU A 660 -7.01 28.17 4.54
CA LEU A 660 -7.01 28.22 3.08
C LEU A 660 -6.27 27.01 2.45
N VAL A 661 -5.29 26.47 3.15
CA VAL A 661 -4.60 25.24 2.69
C VAL A 661 -5.58 24.10 2.49
N SER A 662 -6.56 23.92 3.39
CA SER A 662 -7.56 22.86 3.26
C SER A 662 -8.38 22.96 1.96
N VAL A 663 -8.60 24.18 1.45
CA VAL A 663 -9.28 24.40 0.17
C VAL A 663 -8.39 24.03 -1.01
N VAL A 664 -7.08 24.32 -0.90
CA VAL A 664 -6.10 24.08 -1.97
C VAL A 664 -5.69 22.60 -2.04
N SER A 665 -5.63 21.92 -0.90
CA SER A 665 -5.05 20.58 -0.77
C SER A 665 -6.05 19.43 -0.87
N ILE A 666 -7.36 19.67 -0.76
CA ILE A 666 -8.38 18.63 -0.60
C ILE A 666 -8.50 17.67 -1.79
N SER A 667 -8.07 18.10 -2.95
CA SER A 667 -8.08 17.28 -4.17
C SER A 667 -6.95 17.66 -5.10
N ASP A 668 -6.58 16.76 -5.98
CA ASP A 668 -5.60 17.00 -7.04
C ASP A 668 -6.25 17.79 -8.20
N ALA A 669 -6.40 19.11 -8.02
CA ALA A 669 -7.02 20.02 -8.99
C ALA A 669 -6.42 21.42 -8.89
N ALA A 670 -6.61 22.24 -9.92
CA ALA A 670 -6.28 23.67 -9.82
C ALA A 670 -7.08 24.33 -8.69
N PRO A 671 -6.47 25.22 -7.90
CA PRO A 671 -7.20 25.97 -6.89
C PRO A 671 -8.34 26.78 -7.51
N PRO A 672 -9.49 26.89 -6.83
CA PRO A 672 -10.58 27.75 -7.32
C PRO A 672 -10.15 29.21 -7.34
N GLN A 673 -10.69 30.00 -8.28
CA GLN A 673 -10.34 31.43 -8.45
C GLN A 673 -10.47 32.23 -7.14
N GLN A 674 -11.47 31.89 -6.32
CA GLN A 674 -11.72 32.53 -5.03
C GLN A 674 -10.59 32.31 -4.02
N ALA A 675 -9.85 31.20 -4.12
CA ALA A 675 -8.72 30.94 -3.23
C ALA A 675 -7.60 31.97 -3.40
N TYR A 676 -7.33 32.39 -4.64
CA TYR A 676 -6.37 33.45 -4.93
C TYR A 676 -6.83 34.79 -4.36
N GLY A 677 -8.10 35.17 -4.54
CA GLY A 677 -8.65 36.38 -3.96
C GLY A 677 -8.59 36.43 -2.44
N VAL A 678 -8.85 35.28 -1.77
CA VAL A 678 -8.72 35.17 -0.31
C VAL A 678 -7.25 35.29 0.10
N TYR A 679 -6.33 34.62 -0.61
CA TYR A 679 -4.89 34.71 -0.36
C TYR A 679 -4.39 36.17 -0.46
N GLU A 680 -4.77 36.89 -1.49
CA GLU A 680 -4.41 38.30 -1.72
C GLU A 680 -4.94 39.21 -0.59
N ASP A 681 -6.23 39.07 -0.23
CA ASP A 681 -6.87 39.85 0.85
C ASP A 681 -6.18 39.60 2.20
N LEU A 682 -5.95 38.32 2.55
CA LEU A 682 -5.28 38.00 3.81
C LEU A 682 -3.81 38.40 3.82
N SER A 683 -3.10 38.26 2.70
CA SER A 683 -1.71 38.66 2.58
C SER A 683 -1.55 40.16 2.76
N SER A 684 -2.42 40.97 2.13
CA SER A 684 -2.42 42.43 2.32
C SER A 684 -2.62 42.82 3.77
N LYS A 685 -3.57 42.18 4.48
CA LYS A 685 -3.83 42.42 5.91
C LYS A 685 -2.66 41.99 6.82
N ILE A 686 -1.98 40.92 6.48
CA ILE A 686 -0.75 40.48 7.17
C ILE A 686 0.35 41.51 6.93
N ASP A 687 0.56 41.99 5.70
CA ASP A 687 1.58 42.97 5.36
C ASP A 687 1.40 44.30 6.12
N ASP A 688 0.13 44.71 6.33
CA ASP A 688 -0.16 45.88 7.16
C ASP A 688 0.34 45.70 8.61
N GLN A 689 0.16 44.49 9.19
CA GLN A 689 0.62 44.20 10.55
C GLN A 689 2.15 44.08 10.62
N LEU A 690 2.79 43.47 9.60
CA LEU A 690 4.25 43.42 9.51
C LEU A 690 4.88 44.79 9.36
N ALA A 691 4.28 45.67 8.58
CA ALA A 691 4.71 47.07 8.43
C ALA A 691 4.60 47.84 9.74
N LEU A 692 3.48 47.65 10.49
CA LEU A 692 3.30 48.26 11.81
C LEU A 692 4.36 47.73 12.80
N LEU A 693 4.62 46.42 12.81
CA LEU A 693 5.68 45.84 13.67
C LEU A 693 7.05 46.44 13.34
N SER A 694 7.44 46.50 12.06
CA SER A 694 8.70 47.11 11.64
C SER A 694 8.81 48.60 12.07
N LYS A 695 7.68 49.34 12.02
CA LYS A 695 7.66 50.73 12.50
C LYS A 695 7.88 50.77 14.01
N LEU A 696 7.24 49.93 14.79
CA LEU A 696 7.42 49.86 16.25
C LEU A 696 8.86 49.51 16.60
N GLU A 697 9.50 48.60 15.90
CA GLU A 697 10.91 48.25 16.10
C GLU A 697 11.83 49.45 15.86
N LYS A 698 11.65 50.14 14.75
CA LYS A 698 12.51 51.28 14.36
C LYS A 698 12.28 52.55 15.18
N GLN A 699 11.13 52.72 15.80
CA GLN A 699 10.77 53.94 16.50
C GLN A 699 10.58 53.74 18.00
N ASP A 700 9.57 52.92 18.40
CA ASP A 700 9.17 52.77 19.79
C ASP A 700 10.20 51.93 20.59
N LEU A 701 10.67 50.80 20.04
CA LEU A 701 11.66 49.94 20.71
C LEU A 701 13.01 50.69 20.84
N LEU A 702 13.46 51.42 19.82
CA LEU A 702 14.66 52.26 19.92
C LEU A 702 14.51 53.33 20.99
N ARG A 703 13.34 53.96 21.10
CA ARG A 703 13.05 54.93 22.16
C ARG A 703 13.06 54.29 23.56
N VAL A 704 12.43 53.12 23.69
CA VAL A 704 12.44 52.36 24.95
C VAL A 704 13.87 51.98 25.32
N ASN A 705 14.66 51.47 24.38
CA ASN A 705 16.07 51.08 24.63
C ASN A 705 16.95 52.28 25.04
N LYS A 706 16.72 53.47 24.49
CA LYS A 706 17.41 54.67 24.94
C LYS A 706 17.08 55.03 26.40
N LEU A 707 15.82 54.90 26.79
CA LEU A 707 15.40 55.19 28.18
C LEU A 707 15.93 54.15 29.15
N ILE A 708 15.95 52.87 28.75
CA ILE A 708 16.52 51.76 29.51
C ILE A 708 18.03 51.93 29.69
N GLU A 709 18.76 52.33 28.67
CA GLU A 709 20.22 52.59 28.69
C GLU A 709 20.56 53.77 29.67
N LEU A 710 19.77 54.85 29.59
CA LEU A 710 19.89 55.96 30.50
C LEU A 710 19.58 55.61 31.97
N ALA A 711 18.82 54.58 32.19
CA ALA A 711 18.53 54.04 33.53
C ALA A 711 19.54 52.95 33.98
N GLY A 712 20.60 52.68 33.20
CA GLY A 712 21.63 51.69 33.54
C GLY A 712 21.18 50.25 33.42
N ILE A 713 20.17 49.94 32.61
CA ILE A 713 19.55 48.65 32.45
C ILE A 713 19.92 48.03 31.08
N PRO A 714 20.05 46.69 30.94
CA PRO A 714 20.30 46.03 29.62
C PRO A 714 19.20 46.26 28.61
N LYS A 715 19.59 46.50 27.34
CA LYS A 715 18.67 46.74 26.21
C LYS A 715 17.80 45.52 25.89
N LEU A 716 16.61 45.77 25.42
CA LEU A 716 15.73 44.76 24.82
C LEU A 716 16.23 44.39 23.43
N GLN A 717 16.15 43.11 23.06
CA GLN A 717 16.51 42.56 21.76
C GLN A 717 15.27 42.16 20.97
N ALA A 718 15.21 42.52 19.71
CA ALA A 718 14.14 42.13 18.79
C ALA A 718 14.34 40.73 18.24
#